data_36dd4276a5a2c838faac311ef8318c69
#
_entry.id   36dd4276a5a2c838faac311ef8318c69
#
_cell.length_a   1.000
_cell.length_b   1.000
_cell.length_c   1.000
_cell.angle_alpha   90.00
_cell.angle_beta   90.00
_cell.angle_gamma   90.00
#
_symmetry.space_group_name_H-M   'P 1'
#
loop_
_entity.id
_entity.type
_entity.pdbx_description
1 polymer ?
#
loop_
_entity_poly.entity_id
_entity_poly.type
_entity_poly.pdbx_seq_one_letter_code
_entity_poly.pdbx_strand_id
1 'polypeptide(L)'
;MVLQEHTQLKDPFTYRLKKAFLGNPLNRHSLSHQRLSKTFALGILSSDCISSSAYGSEQILLALLPAFGLAAFNILMPMTAVVLAVLVIVTFSYREVVQVYTKSGGAYVVSRDNLGPLFSQIAAVALMLDYIVTVAIQSSAGIDAIISTFTGLQPYKVWMTLAVIALLTFGNLRGVKEAGAAFALPTYLFVLSLVTVFGMGIYRMSMGTLPKFDPNALHGAVAIGQAKGLLNFAAIFILLRAFANGGSSLTGLEAISDGVSLFRAPEGVNARKTLVIMSTILGSLVFGVSYFAHRTWATPYETGTPTVISQIAKATLGSGTFGSIGFYVVQGTTMLILITGANTAFSGFPYLVNFVANDGFLPRQLTKRGHRLAFSNGIILLAVGAVSLVLITGGSVNHLVAFYALGVFTGFALVGFGMGKRALKNKGKGWIYKVGVNWLSGAVSAIIIVIFAVVKFTEGAWVILAITPILVFALIRLNRQYRDEQAALRVGASENRATSITRHDATILVDAVDLATLGTVRYARSLKPRKISAVHFVIDDLHAEEIKEAWATNPGLSDVAIEFIDCPDRRLPNAAVDYAIRTTQSPDVELTLLLPRRAYSAVLGRLLHDQTADEIAKPISQLPRVVATIVPFDVTRVLARDDAPTAVSAATTSAGTSPGLRRVSDEIPTDVEISHYSENLIPISRATWRHRAHVRGKVTAIRTAPSGSNPRVEIEVWDETGGITLQFIGRREVIGLEVGSTLCAEGMVAEDNGALTILNPSYEIVI
;
A
#
# COMPACT_ATOMS: atom_id res chain seq x y z
N MET A 1 26.21 2.70 -29.50
CA MET A 1 26.36 3.60 -28.33
C MET A 1 25.64 4.95 -28.48
N VAL A 2 25.38 5.45 -29.68
CA VAL A 2 24.71 6.74 -29.94
C VAL A 2 23.19 6.69 -29.80
N LEU A 3 22.54 5.53 -29.91
CA LEU A 3 21.08 5.37 -29.81
C LEU A 3 20.55 5.27 -28.36
N GLN A 4 21.41 5.03 -27.35
CA GLN A 4 20.99 4.94 -25.96
C GLN A 4 20.80 6.29 -25.28
N GLU A 5 21.40 7.38 -25.78
CA GLU A 5 21.26 8.72 -25.18
C GLU A 5 19.93 9.40 -25.53
N HIS A 6 19.28 9.02 -26.64
CA HIS A 6 18.04 9.67 -27.08
C HIS A 6 16.74 9.05 -26.56
N THR A 7 16.79 7.91 -25.89
CA THR A 7 15.60 7.22 -25.35
C THR A 7 15.36 7.44 -23.85
N GLN A 8 16.27 8.10 -23.13
CA GLN A 8 16.03 8.49 -21.75
C GLN A 8 15.24 9.80 -21.73
N LEU A 9 13.93 9.71 -21.54
CA LEU A 9 13.10 10.84 -21.15
C LEU A 9 13.74 11.46 -19.91
N LYS A 10 14.03 12.79 -19.95
CA LYS A 10 14.54 13.51 -18.78
C LYS A 10 13.58 13.28 -17.62
N ASP A 11 14.11 12.78 -16.49
CA ASP A 11 13.32 12.56 -15.29
C ASP A 11 12.59 13.85 -14.91
N PRO A 12 11.25 13.86 -14.79
CA PRO A 12 10.50 15.02 -14.36
C PRO A 12 10.98 15.47 -12.97
N PHE A 13 10.90 16.78 -12.70
CA PHE A 13 11.37 17.34 -11.43
C PHE A 13 10.78 16.61 -10.21
N THR A 14 9.49 16.26 -10.27
CA THR A 14 8.79 15.48 -9.25
C THR A 14 9.41 14.10 -9.03
N TYR A 15 9.88 13.44 -10.10
CA TYR A 15 10.56 12.16 -9.99
C TYR A 15 11.96 12.29 -9.40
N ARG A 16 12.73 13.34 -9.79
CA ARG A 16 14.04 13.63 -9.19
C ARG A 16 13.93 13.93 -7.70
N LEU A 17 12.96 14.75 -7.30
CA LEU A 17 12.66 15.04 -5.91
C LEU A 17 12.32 13.74 -5.15
N LYS A 18 11.43 12.91 -5.71
CA LYS A 18 11.07 11.60 -5.15
C LYS A 18 12.29 10.68 -5.02
N LYS A 19 13.19 10.65 -6.01
CA LYS A 19 14.42 9.86 -5.98
C LYS A 19 15.40 10.36 -4.92
N ALA A 20 15.54 11.68 -4.75
CA ALA A 20 16.39 12.28 -3.73
C ALA A 20 15.89 11.97 -2.30
N PHE A 21 14.57 12.06 -2.05
CA PHE A 21 13.98 11.79 -0.74
C PHE A 21 13.86 10.29 -0.41
N LEU A 22 13.41 9.47 -1.35
CA LEU A 22 13.12 8.04 -1.10
C LEU A 22 14.25 7.11 -1.53
N GLY A 23 15.23 7.57 -2.30
CA GLY A 23 16.31 6.74 -2.86
C GLY A 23 15.93 6.06 -4.18
N ASN A 24 16.82 5.22 -4.71
CA ASN A 24 16.64 4.54 -6.00
C ASN A 24 15.50 3.50 -5.96
N PRO A 25 14.81 3.24 -7.10
CA PRO A 25 13.77 2.19 -7.19
C PRO A 25 14.34 0.81 -6.83
N LEU A 26 13.55 -0.02 -6.17
CA LEU A 26 13.91 -1.38 -5.80
C LEU A 26 13.32 -2.38 -6.80
N ASN A 27 14.11 -3.40 -7.16
CA ASN A 27 13.68 -4.49 -8.03
C ASN A 27 12.87 -5.55 -7.26
N ARG A 28 11.94 -6.24 -7.93
CA ARG A 28 11.06 -7.27 -7.32
C ARG A 28 11.84 -8.41 -6.65
N HIS A 29 13.01 -8.76 -7.17
CA HIS A 29 13.87 -9.82 -6.60
C HIS A 29 14.35 -9.51 -5.18
N SER A 30 14.37 -8.26 -4.77
CA SER A 30 14.76 -7.87 -3.43
C SER A 30 13.72 -8.16 -2.33
N LEU A 31 12.52 -8.67 -2.69
CA LEU A 31 11.44 -9.03 -1.74
C LEU A 31 11.53 -10.47 -1.22
N SER A 32 12.30 -11.36 -1.86
CA SER A 32 12.26 -12.81 -1.62
C SER A 32 13.00 -13.29 -0.36
N HIS A 33 13.77 -12.44 0.33
CA HIS A 33 14.69 -12.86 1.40
C HIS A 33 14.34 -12.39 2.83
N GLN A 34 13.05 -12.06 3.13
CA GLN A 34 12.71 -11.43 4.41
C GLN A 34 11.79 -12.26 5.32
N ARG A 35 12.16 -13.53 5.60
CA ARG A 35 11.44 -14.31 6.62
C ARG A 35 12.12 -14.15 7.98
N LEU A 36 11.33 -13.76 8.99
CA LEU A 36 11.79 -13.50 10.34
C LEU A 36 11.96 -14.79 11.16
N SER A 37 13.01 -14.87 11.95
CA SER A 37 13.12 -15.86 13.02
C SER A 37 12.11 -15.53 14.13
N LYS A 38 11.79 -16.50 15.01
CA LYS A 38 10.88 -16.29 16.15
C LYS A 38 11.28 -15.12 17.05
N THR A 39 12.56 -14.99 17.32
CA THR A 39 13.11 -13.91 18.16
C THR A 39 12.91 -12.55 17.50
N PHE A 40 13.28 -12.40 16.23
CA PHE A 40 13.04 -11.14 15.53
C PHE A 40 11.56 -10.84 15.34
N ALA A 41 10.75 -11.85 15.04
CA ALA A 41 9.30 -11.68 14.92
C ALA A 41 8.66 -11.26 16.25
N LEU A 42 9.10 -11.83 17.39
CA LEU A 42 8.66 -11.42 18.71
C LEU A 42 9.00 -9.94 18.97
N GLY A 43 10.24 -9.53 18.71
CA GLY A 43 10.66 -8.14 18.93
C GLY A 43 9.95 -7.12 18.05
N ILE A 44 9.63 -7.48 16.79
CA ILE A 44 9.05 -6.54 15.81
C ILE A 44 7.51 -6.52 15.88
N LEU A 45 6.86 -7.70 15.84
CA LEU A 45 5.41 -7.80 15.76
C LEU A 45 4.72 -7.67 17.13
N SER A 46 5.45 -7.85 18.23
CA SER A 46 4.88 -7.77 19.56
C SER A 46 5.06 -6.41 20.23
N SER A 47 5.79 -5.48 19.61
CA SER A 47 6.05 -4.16 20.20
C SER A 47 4.77 -3.40 20.48
N ASP A 48 3.79 -3.43 19.59
CA ASP A 48 2.48 -2.83 19.76
C ASP A 48 1.75 -3.41 20.98
N CYS A 49 1.68 -4.74 21.04
CA CYS A 49 0.99 -5.44 22.13
C CYS A 49 1.69 -5.19 23.48
N ILE A 50 3.02 -5.38 23.57
CA ILE A 50 3.78 -5.27 24.83
C ILE A 50 3.80 -3.83 25.33
N SER A 51 3.87 -2.83 24.45
CA SER A 51 3.87 -1.41 24.81
C SER A 51 2.57 -0.97 25.51
N SER A 52 1.45 -1.68 25.28
CA SER A 52 0.16 -1.39 25.93
C SER A 52 0.22 -1.55 27.45
N SER A 53 1.19 -2.31 27.98
CA SER A 53 1.44 -2.40 29.43
C SER A 53 1.85 -1.07 30.05
N ALA A 54 2.35 -0.11 29.25
CA ALA A 54 2.80 1.18 29.75
C ALA A 54 1.65 2.09 30.22
N TYR A 55 0.44 1.94 29.64
CA TYR A 55 -0.70 2.82 29.96
C TYR A 55 -1.94 2.07 30.47
N GLY A 56 -2.04 0.74 30.35
CA GLY A 56 -3.26 -0.01 30.68
C GLY A 56 -3.71 0.16 32.14
N SER A 57 -2.81 0.01 33.09
CA SER A 57 -3.13 0.18 34.55
C SER A 57 -3.49 1.62 34.88
N GLU A 58 -2.85 2.59 34.24
CA GLU A 58 -3.15 4.01 34.39
C GLU A 58 -4.58 4.32 33.95
N GLN A 59 -5.00 3.76 32.82
CA GLN A 59 -6.36 3.93 32.28
C GLN A 59 -7.44 3.34 33.22
N ILE A 60 -7.16 2.24 33.91
CA ILE A 60 -8.07 1.68 34.92
C ILE A 60 -8.21 2.66 36.11
N LEU A 61 -7.08 3.18 36.62
CA LEU A 61 -7.07 4.10 37.75
C LEU A 61 -7.76 5.43 37.46
N LEU A 62 -7.62 5.95 36.22
CA LEU A 62 -8.34 7.15 35.76
C LEU A 62 -9.87 7.05 35.92
N ALA A 63 -10.42 5.86 35.76
CA ALA A 63 -11.85 5.64 35.94
C ALA A 63 -12.21 5.40 37.43
N LEU A 64 -11.35 4.73 38.19
CA LEU A 64 -11.67 4.31 39.54
C LEU A 64 -11.45 5.41 40.59
N LEU A 65 -10.38 6.20 40.51
CA LEU A 65 -9.99 7.16 41.55
C LEU A 65 -11.04 8.25 41.83
N PRO A 66 -11.68 8.85 40.79
CA PRO A 66 -12.71 9.87 41.05
C PRO A 66 -13.96 9.34 41.74
N ALA A 67 -14.20 8.02 41.68
CA ALA A 67 -15.42 7.42 42.20
C ALA A 67 -15.22 6.67 43.54
N PHE A 68 -14.11 5.97 43.68
CA PHE A 68 -13.85 5.09 44.81
C PHE A 68 -12.73 5.60 45.73
N GLY A 69 -12.13 6.74 45.38
CA GLY A 69 -11.04 7.31 46.19
C GLY A 69 -9.88 6.33 46.34
N LEU A 70 -9.28 6.27 47.52
CA LEU A 70 -8.15 5.37 47.79
C LEU A 70 -8.49 3.87 47.68
N ALA A 71 -9.77 3.49 47.82
CA ALA A 71 -10.19 2.10 47.57
C ALA A 71 -9.98 1.65 46.12
N ALA A 72 -9.82 2.59 45.17
CA ALA A 72 -9.51 2.30 43.79
C ALA A 72 -8.25 1.44 43.61
N PHE A 73 -7.22 1.66 44.44
CA PHE A 73 -5.99 0.86 44.41
C PHE A 73 -6.23 -0.61 44.74
N ASN A 74 -7.16 -0.91 45.66
CA ASN A 74 -7.54 -2.29 45.97
C ASN A 74 -8.38 -2.93 44.86
N ILE A 75 -9.26 -2.14 44.20
CA ILE A 75 -10.11 -2.58 43.12
C ILE A 75 -9.28 -2.82 41.83
N LEU A 76 -8.14 -2.14 41.69
CA LEU A 76 -7.24 -2.29 40.51
C LEU A 76 -6.83 -3.74 40.29
N MET A 77 -6.48 -4.50 41.31
CA MET A 77 -6.00 -5.89 41.16
C MET A 77 -7.07 -6.85 40.66
N PRO A 78 -8.30 -6.95 41.23
CA PRO A 78 -9.38 -7.74 40.64
C PRO A 78 -9.71 -7.31 39.21
N MET A 79 -9.72 -6.01 38.94
CA MET A 79 -10.01 -5.49 37.60
C MET A 79 -8.95 -5.93 36.60
N THR A 80 -7.67 -5.85 36.97
CA THR A 80 -6.57 -6.38 36.15
C THR A 80 -6.71 -7.88 35.92
N ALA A 81 -7.11 -8.65 36.94
CA ALA A 81 -7.33 -10.09 36.79
C ALA A 81 -8.42 -10.42 35.76
N VAL A 82 -9.51 -9.64 35.70
CA VAL A 82 -10.56 -9.79 34.70
C VAL A 82 -10.01 -9.47 33.29
N VAL A 83 -9.25 -8.39 33.13
CA VAL A 83 -8.61 -8.03 31.85
C VAL A 83 -7.66 -9.14 31.38
N LEU A 84 -6.85 -9.69 32.29
CA LEU A 84 -5.94 -10.81 31.98
C LEU A 84 -6.68 -12.11 31.63
N ALA A 85 -7.83 -12.36 32.23
CA ALA A 85 -8.68 -13.50 31.84
C ALA A 85 -9.17 -13.36 30.39
N VAL A 86 -9.56 -12.16 29.96
CA VAL A 86 -9.91 -11.89 28.55
C VAL A 86 -8.70 -12.11 27.64
N LEU A 87 -7.50 -11.63 28.03
CA LEU A 87 -6.26 -11.88 27.29
C LEU A 87 -6.04 -13.37 27.02
N VAL A 88 -6.22 -14.20 28.06
CA VAL A 88 -6.05 -15.67 27.96
C VAL A 88 -7.06 -16.25 26.97
N ILE A 89 -8.35 -15.89 27.08
CA ILE A 89 -9.42 -16.39 26.21
C ILE A 89 -9.15 -16.03 24.74
N VAL A 90 -8.81 -14.76 24.47
CA VAL A 90 -8.52 -14.28 23.11
C VAL A 90 -7.25 -14.95 22.55
N THR A 91 -6.21 -15.11 23.39
CA THR A 91 -4.97 -15.79 22.99
C THR A 91 -5.24 -17.23 22.55
N PHE A 92 -6.08 -17.97 23.27
CA PHE A 92 -6.44 -19.35 22.90
C PHE A 92 -7.18 -19.40 21.56
N SER A 93 -8.04 -18.44 21.27
CA SER A 93 -8.72 -18.34 19.98
C SER A 93 -7.72 -18.04 18.83
N TYR A 94 -6.86 -17.04 19.01
CA TYR A 94 -5.88 -16.64 17.99
C TYR A 94 -4.80 -17.70 17.72
N ARG A 95 -4.52 -18.59 18.68
CA ARG A 95 -3.65 -19.78 18.42
C ARG A 95 -4.16 -20.67 17.30
N GLU A 96 -5.48 -20.80 17.17
CA GLU A 96 -6.09 -21.56 16.08
C GLU A 96 -6.06 -20.77 14.76
N VAL A 97 -6.28 -19.45 14.82
CA VAL A 97 -6.23 -18.57 13.65
C VAL A 97 -4.88 -18.66 12.94
N VAL A 98 -3.77 -18.43 13.65
CA VAL A 98 -2.42 -18.42 13.06
C VAL A 98 -1.98 -19.76 12.48
N GLN A 99 -2.59 -20.87 12.93
CA GLN A 99 -2.34 -22.19 12.36
C GLN A 99 -3.10 -22.44 11.05
N VAL A 100 -4.30 -21.89 10.95
CA VAL A 100 -5.20 -22.11 9.81
C VAL A 100 -4.94 -21.11 8.70
N TYR A 101 -4.73 -19.84 9.06
CA TYR A 101 -4.52 -18.74 8.14
C TYR A 101 -3.05 -18.30 8.16
N THR A 102 -2.25 -18.97 7.35
CA THR A 102 -0.81 -18.69 7.21
C THR A 102 -0.51 -17.53 6.24
N LYS A 103 -1.53 -17.04 5.53
CA LYS A 103 -1.46 -15.83 4.71
C LYS A 103 -1.88 -14.62 5.54
N SER A 104 -1.25 -13.48 5.33
CA SER A 104 -1.62 -12.23 6.00
C SER A 104 -3.08 -11.85 5.76
N GLY A 105 -3.67 -11.03 6.65
CA GLY A 105 -5.03 -10.51 6.51
C GLY A 105 -5.96 -10.77 7.71
N GLY A 106 -5.49 -11.46 8.76
CA GLY A 106 -6.10 -11.55 10.09
C GLY A 106 -7.62 -11.68 10.11
N ALA A 107 -8.27 -10.82 10.91
CA ALA A 107 -9.71 -10.83 11.11
C ALA A 107 -10.51 -10.61 9.81
N TYR A 108 -9.99 -9.85 8.85
CA TYR A 108 -10.64 -9.62 7.54
C TYR A 108 -10.82 -10.94 6.77
N VAL A 109 -9.74 -11.71 6.61
CA VAL A 109 -9.76 -12.95 5.83
C VAL A 109 -10.61 -14.03 6.54
N VAL A 110 -10.48 -14.14 7.87
CA VAL A 110 -11.31 -15.06 8.66
C VAL A 110 -12.80 -14.75 8.48
N SER A 111 -13.18 -13.49 8.54
CA SER A 111 -14.57 -13.05 8.37
C SER A 111 -15.07 -13.26 6.94
N ARG A 112 -14.25 -12.95 5.93
CA ARG A 112 -14.57 -13.16 4.52
C ARG A 112 -14.89 -14.63 4.22
N ASP A 113 -14.02 -15.52 4.68
CA ASP A 113 -14.11 -16.94 4.34
C ASP A 113 -15.22 -17.68 5.11
N ASN A 114 -15.60 -17.21 6.31
CA ASN A 114 -16.53 -17.92 7.18
C ASN A 114 -17.87 -17.21 7.42
N LEU A 115 -17.88 -15.87 7.44
CA LEU A 115 -19.08 -15.07 7.77
C LEU A 115 -19.68 -14.37 6.56
N GLY A 116 -18.88 -14.11 5.53
CA GLY A 116 -19.31 -13.49 4.27
C GLY A 116 -18.95 -12.02 4.11
N PRO A 117 -19.34 -11.39 2.97
CA PRO A 117 -18.84 -10.08 2.55
C PRO A 117 -19.16 -8.95 3.53
N LEU A 118 -20.36 -8.91 4.10
CA LEU A 118 -20.76 -7.86 5.04
C LEU A 118 -19.86 -7.83 6.27
N PHE A 119 -19.69 -8.99 6.90
CA PHE A 119 -18.87 -9.12 8.12
C PHE A 119 -17.39 -8.88 7.84
N SER A 120 -16.91 -9.26 6.64
CA SER A 120 -15.53 -8.95 6.27
C SER A 120 -15.30 -7.43 6.10
N GLN A 121 -16.29 -6.67 5.60
CA GLN A 121 -16.15 -5.21 5.52
C GLN A 121 -16.23 -4.55 6.91
N ILE A 122 -17.06 -5.07 7.81
CA ILE A 122 -17.06 -4.62 9.22
C ILE A 122 -15.67 -4.87 9.84
N ALA A 123 -15.10 -6.06 9.65
CA ALA A 123 -13.74 -6.36 10.12
C ALA A 123 -12.68 -5.44 9.49
N ALA A 124 -12.77 -5.18 8.17
CA ALA A 124 -11.85 -4.30 7.47
C ALA A 124 -11.87 -2.87 8.03
N VAL A 125 -13.07 -2.29 8.17
CA VAL A 125 -13.24 -0.92 8.71
C VAL A 125 -12.77 -0.86 10.16
N ALA A 126 -13.14 -1.84 11.00
CA ALA A 126 -12.73 -1.92 12.38
C ALA A 126 -11.20 -1.94 12.53
N LEU A 127 -10.51 -2.80 11.76
CA LEU A 127 -9.05 -2.86 11.75
C LEU A 127 -8.40 -1.60 11.16
N MET A 128 -8.98 -1.00 10.11
CA MET A 128 -8.43 0.25 9.55
C MET A 128 -8.48 1.38 10.58
N LEU A 129 -9.60 1.53 11.31
CA LEU A 129 -9.74 2.51 12.36
C LEU A 129 -8.79 2.22 13.53
N ASP A 130 -8.65 0.96 13.90
CA ASP A 130 -7.74 0.51 14.95
C ASP A 130 -6.29 0.90 14.63
N TYR A 131 -5.76 0.60 13.46
CA TYR A 131 -4.41 0.98 13.05
C TYR A 131 -4.18 2.51 13.07
N ILE A 132 -5.17 3.30 12.65
CA ILE A 132 -5.07 4.77 12.66
C ILE A 132 -4.95 5.26 14.11
N VAL A 133 -5.81 4.73 14.99
CA VAL A 133 -5.81 5.10 16.41
C VAL A 133 -4.55 4.61 17.12
N THR A 134 -4.06 3.41 16.79
CA THR A 134 -2.79 2.85 17.31
C THR A 134 -1.62 3.78 17.05
N VAL A 135 -1.46 4.31 15.83
CA VAL A 135 -0.38 5.27 15.53
C VAL A 135 -0.51 6.53 16.39
N ALA A 136 -1.72 7.06 16.53
CA ALA A 136 -1.97 8.27 17.31
C ALA A 136 -1.69 8.05 18.82
N ILE A 137 -2.21 6.97 19.40
CA ILE A 137 -2.03 6.65 20.84
C ILE A 137 -0.56 6.39 21.15
N GLN A 138 0.07 5.50 20.41
CA GLN A 138 1.43 5.06 20.71
C GLN A 138 2.45 6.18 20.50
N SER A 139 2.28 7.00 19.46
CA SER A 139 3.13 8.18 19.27
C SER A 139 2.94 9.18 20.40
N SER A 140 1.69 9.44 20.82
CA SER A 140 1.40 10.37 21.94
C SER A 140 1.93 9.85 23.26
N ALA A 141 1.68 8.57 23.60
CA ALA A 141 2.16 7.94 24.83
C ALA A 141 3.70 7.87 24.88
N GLY A 142 4.36 7.67 23.72
CA GLY A 142 5.81 7.73 23.63
C GLY A 142 6.37 9.12 23.97
N ILE A 143 5.68 10.18 23.55
CA ILE A 143 6.03 11.55 23.92
C ILE A 143 5.72 11.82 25.40
N ASP A 144 4.65 11.26 25.95
CA ASP A 144 4.35 11.37 27.39
C ASP A 144 5.46 10.77 28.27
N ALA A 145 6.12 9.70 27.83
CA ALA A 145 7.29 9.16 28.52
C ALA A 145 8.46 10.17 28.54
N ILE A 146 8.70 10.91 27.45
CA ILE A 146 9.72 11.97 27.40
C ILE A 146 9.32 13.13 28.33
N ILE A 147 8.08 13.60 28.25
CA ILE A 147 7.58 14.72 29.04
C ILE A 147 7.59 14.38 30.54
N SER A 148 7.35 13.12 30.90
CA SER A 148 7.47 12.66 32.30
C SER A 148 8.88 12.84 32.86
N THR A 149 9.89 12.94 32.00
CA THR A 149 11.28 13.20 32.32
C THR A 149 11.60 14.69 32.27
N PHE A 150 11.12 15.35 31.20
CA PHE A 150 11.39 16.75 30.90
C PHE A 150 10.08 17.55 30.84
N THR A 151 9.54 17.88 31.98
CA THR A 151 8.21 18.51 32.11
C THR A 151 8.06 19.84 31.35
N GLY A 152 9.16 20.58 31.13
CA GLY A 152 9.16 21.78 30.30
C GLY A 152 8.78 21.59 28.82
N LEU A 153 8.74 20.34 28.35
CA LEU A 153 8.33 20.01 26.98
C LEU A 153 6.81 19.87 26.79
N GLN A 154 6.02 19.94 27.85
CA GLN A 154 4.55 19.79 27.81
C GLN A 154 3.86 20.67 26.74
N PRO A 155 4.20 21.95 26.55
CA PRO A 155 3.57 22.79 25.51
C PRO A 155 3.82 22.31 24.09
N TYR A 156 4.87 21.54 23.85
CA TYR A 156 5.27 21.05 22.54
C TYR A 156 4.76 19.62 22.23
N LYS A 157 3.96 19.01 23.12
CA LYS A 157 3.48 17.62 22.99
C LYS A 157 2.93 17.29 21.62
N VAL A 158 1.99 18.11 21.10
CA VAL A 158 1.35 17.88 19.79
C VAL A 158 2.38 17.90 18.68
N TRP A 159 3.24 18.92 18.64
CA TRP A 159 4.26 19.06 17.60
C TRP A 159 5.28 17.92 17.62
N MET A 160 5.70 17.49 18.81
CA MET A 160 6.60 16.34 18.96
C MET A 160 5.92 15.04 18.47
N THR A 161 4.64 14.85 18.81
CA THR A 161 3.87 13.70 18.32
C THR A 161 3.74 13.69 16.80
N LEU A 162 3.44 14.86 16.19
CA LEU A 162 3.38 15.00 14.74
C LEU A 162 4.74 14.74 14.07
N ALA A 163 5.83 15.18 14.68
CA ALA A 163 7.19 14.92 14.20
C ALA A 163 7.51 13.41 14.22
N VAL A 164 7.10 12.69 15.27
CA VAL A 164 7.26 11.21 15.34
C VAL A 164 6.46 10.53 14.21
N ILE A 165 5.19 10.91 14.01
CA ILE A 165 4.37 10.33 12.93
C ILE A 165 5.00 10.63 11.56
N ALA A 166 5.49 11.85 11.34
CA ALA A 166 6.17 12.22 10.10
C ALA A 166 7.45 11.41 9.87
N LEU A 167 8.26 11.20 10.91
CA LEU A 167 9.47 10.38 10.87
C LEU A 167 9.16 8.92 10.53
N LEU A 168 8.14 8.33 11.18
CA LEU A 168 7.69 6.96 10.90
C LEU A 168 7.16 6.85 9.47
N THR A 169 6.37 7.82 9.01
CA THR A 169 5.85 7.87 7.65
C THR A 169 6.98 7.92 6.63
N PHE A 170 7.95 8.81 6.83
CA PHE A 170 9.12 8.94 5.97
C PHE A 170 9.95 7.64 5.93
N GLY A 171 10.24 7.05 7.08
CA GLY A 171 10.97 5.79 7.20
C GLY A 171 10.29 4.66 6.41
N ASN A 172 8.97 4.50 6.58
CA ASN A 172 8.20 3.45 5.90
C ASN A 172 8.06 3.70 4.38
N LEU A 173 7.91 4.95 3.94
CA LEU A 173 7.92 5.31 2.51
C LEU A 173 9.28 5.03 1.86
N ARG A 174 10.37 5.20 2.59
CA ARG A 174 11.74 4.89 2.14
C ARG A 174 11.98 3.38 2.04
N GLY A 175 11.13 2.56 2.66
CA GLY A 175 11.23 1.10 2.62
C GLY A 175 12.44 0.61 3.42
N VAL A 176 12.41 0.77 4.72
CA VAL A 176 13.49 0.38 5.62
C VAL A 176 13.60 -1.14 5.66
N LYS A 177 14.44 -1.72 4.80
CA LYS A 177 14.70 -3.16 4.72
C LYS A 177 15.67 -3.68 5.79
N GLU A 178 16.51 -2.81 6.30
CA GLU A 178 17.64 -3.17 7.16
C GLU A 178 17.36 -3.01 8.66
N ALA A 179 16.18 -2.51 9.01
CA ALA A 179 15.84 -2.14 10.37
C ALA A 179 15.26 -3.27 11.24
N GLY A 180 15.13 -4.51 10.73
CA GLY A 180 14.49 -5.59 11.51
C GLY A 180 15.10 -5.80 12.90
N ALA A 181 16.42 -5.82 13.00
CA ALA A 181 17.13 -5.93 14.29
C ALA A 181 16.95 -4.67 15.16
N ALA A 182 17.00 -3.48 14.52
CA ALA A 182 16.87 -2.21 15.22
C ALA A 182 15.47 -2.04 15.83
N PHE A 183 14.41 -2.53 15.19
CA PHE A 183 13.04 -2.49 15.71
C PHE A 183 12.74 -3.58 16.76
N ALA A 184 13.51 -4.68 16.78
CA ALA A 184 13.36 -5.71 17.82
C ALA A 184 13.99 -5.29 19.17
N LEU A 185 15.10 -4.56 19.12
CA LEU A 185 15.86 -4.17 20.32
C LEU A 185 15.04 -3.38 21.35
N PRO A 186 14.25 -2.36 20.98
CA PRO A 186 13.41 -1.61 21.92
C PRO A 186 12.48 -2.48 22.77
N THR A 187 11.87 -3.50 22.15
CA THR A 187 10.96 -4.42 22.84
C THR A 187 11.68 -5.18 23.94
N TYR A 188 12.86 -5.72 23.65
CA TYR A 188 13.64 -6.46 24.64
C TYR A 188 14.19 -5.56 25.74
N LEU A 189 14.66 -4.36 25.41
CA LEU A 189 15.17 -3.39 26.37
C LEU A 189 14.04 -2.93 27.31
N PHE A 190 12.85 -2.68 26.79
CA PHE A 190 11.69 -2.30 27.61
C PHE A 190 11.29 -3.43 28.57
N VAL A 191 11.17 -4.67 28.10
CA VAL A 191 10.86 -5.82 28.95
C VAL A 191 11.91 -5.97 30.04
N LEU A 192 13.19 -5.88 29.69
CA LEU A 192 14.30 -5.99 30.66
C LEU A 192 14.24 -4.84 31.68
N SER A 193 13.98 -3.61 31.24
CA SER A 193 13.89 -2.45 32.15
C SER A 193 12.76 -2.60 33.15
N LEU A 194 11.57 -3.09 32.70
CA LEU A 194 10.46 -3.33 33.65
C LEU A 194 10.72 -4.51 34.57
N VAL A 195 11.32 -5.59 34.10
CA VAL A 195 11.73 -6.71 34.99
C VAL A 195 12.70 -6.20 36.03
N THR A 196 13.62 -5.31 35.69
CA THR A 196 14.55 -4.68 36.65
C THR A 196 13.78 -3.80 37.66
N VAL A 197 12.83 -2.98 37.21
CA VAL A 197 11.94 -2.17 38.07
C VAL A 197 11.19 -3.05 39.05
N PHE A 198 10.60 -4.16 38.56
CA PHE A 198 9.86 -5.08 39.45
C PHE A 198 10.77 -5.81 40.45
N GLY A 199 11.93 -6.28 39.98
CA GLY A 199 12.92 -6.91 40.83
C GLY A 199 13.40 -5.98 41.97
N MET A 200 13.71 -4.73 41.61
CA MET A 200 14.11 -3.71 42.60
C MET A 200 12.95 -3.31 43.51
N GLY A 201 11.72 -3.27 42.96
CA GLY A 201 10.51 -3.05 43.74
C GLY A 201 10.26 -4.15 44.81
N ILE A 202 10.43 -5.43 44.43
CA ILE A 202 10.34 -6.57 45.34
C ILE A 202 11.44 -6.45 46.41
N TYR A 203 12.66 -6.13 46.02
CA TYR A 203 13.79 -5.95 46.96
C TYR A 203 13.48 -4.84 48.00
N ARG A 204 13.04 -3.66 47.54
CA ARG A 204 12.67 -2.55 48.45
C ARG A 204 11.48 -2.87 49.31
N MET A 205 10.51 -3.62 48.81
CA MET A 205 9.37 -4.06 49.59
C MET A 205 9.79 -5.03 50.71
N SER A 206 10.73 -5.96 50.44
CA SER A 206 11.26 -6.87 51.45
C SER A 206 12.08 -6.15 52.53
N MET A 207 12.72 -5.03 52.18
CA MET A 207 13.45 -4.16 53.10
C MET A 207 12.55 -3.12 53.81
N GLY A 208 11.24 -3.08 53.48
CA GLY A 208 10.33 -2.08 54.05
C GLY A 208 10.59 -0.63 53.59
N THR A 209 11.38 -0.43 52.53
CA THR A 209 11.84 0.88 52.06
C THR A 209 11.10 1.38 50.78
N LEU A 210 10.07 0.66 50.34
CA LEU A 210 9.29 1.07 49.17
C LEU A 210 8.39 2.26 49.53
N PRO A 211 8.58 3.46 48.95
CA PRO A 211 7.76 4.63 49.25
C PRO A 211 6.35 4.47 48.73
N LYS A 212 5.40 5.07 49.42
CA LYS A 212 4.04 5.32 48.97
C LYS A 212 3.87 6.79 48.66
N PHE A 213 3.27 7.12 47.54
CA PHE A 213 2.89 8.50 47.25
C PHE A 213 1.65 8.87 48.06
N ASP A 214 1.57 10.14 48.49
CA ASP A 214 0.31 10.68 49.00
C ASP A 214 -0.46 11.32 47.80
N PRO A 215 -1.54 10.69 47.33
CA PRO A 215 -2.26 11.19 46.19
C PRO A 215 -2.87 12.59 46.40
N ASN A 216 -3.16 12.98 47.66
CA ASN A 216 -3.71 14.29 47.98
C ASN A 216 -2.66 15.42 47.93
N ALA A 217 -1.38 15.07 48.05
CA ALA A 217 -0.26 16.03 47.95
C ALA A 217 0.24 16.25 46.53
N LEU A 218 -0.29 15.51 45.53
CA LEU A 218 0.16 15.57 44.13
C LEU A 218 -0.64 16.62 43.35
N HIS A 219 -0.03 17.79 43.10
CA HIS A 219 -0.64 18.84 42.28
C HIS A 219 -0.83 18.40 40.82
N GLY A 220 -2.09 18.49 40.29
CA GLY A 220 -2.45 18.08 38.92
C GLY A 220 -2.75 16.59 38.79
N ALA A 221 -2.72 15.80 39.85
CA ALA A 221 -3.22 14.44 39.85
C ALA A 221 -4.76 14.43 39.75
N VAL A 222 -5.30 13.33 39.20
CA VAL A 222 -6.75 13.12 39.13
C VAL A 222 -7.39 13.22 40.49
N ALA A 223 -8.51 13.95 40.57
CA ALA A 223 -9.23 14.18 41.83
C ALA A 223 -9.61 12.86 42.51
N ILE A 224 -9.36 12.79 43.82
CA ILE A 224 -9.72 11.64 44.65
C ILE A 224 -11.12 11.83 45.17
N GLY A 225 -12.05 11.01 44.72
CA GLY A 225 -13.43 11.04 45.16
C GLY A 225 -13.62 10.38 46.53
N GLN A 226 -14.82 10.55 47.09
CA GLN A 226 -15.23 9.79 48.27
C GLN A 226 -15.68 8.39 47.86
N ALA A 227 -15.32 7.37 48.64
CA ALA A 227 -15.68 5.99 48.36
C ALA A 227 -17.21 5.82 48.34
N LYS A 228 -17.74 5.46 47.19
CA LYS A 228 -19.14 5.08 46.97
C LYS A 228 -19.27 3.57 47.18
N GLY A 229 -20.39 3.14 47.78
CA GLY A 229 -20.64 1.68 47.94
C GLY A 229 -20.62 0.95 46.60
N LEU A 230 -20.08 -0.28 46.59
CA LEU A 230 -19.85 -1.08 45.38
C LEU A 230 -21.13 -1.64 44.73
N LEU A 231 -22.29 -1.60 45.41
CA LEU A 231 -23.52 -2.29 44.99
C LEU A 231 -24.58 -1.36 44.37
N ASN A 232 -24.26 -0.13 44.07
CA ASN A 232 -25.19 0.75 43.37
C ASN A 232 -24.96 0.77 41.86
N PHE A 233 -25.97 1.13 41.07
CA PHE A 233 -25.90 1.16 39.61
C PHE A 233 -24.74 2.04 39.09
N ALA A 234 -24.49 3.17 39.75
CA ALA A 234 -23.40 4.07 39.38
C ALA A 234 -22.03 3.41 39.61
N ALA A 235 -21.86 2.64 40.67
CA ALA A 235 -20.61 1.92 40.94
C ALA A 235 -20.37 0.82 39.90
N ILE A 236 -21.39 0.05 39.52
CA ILE A 236 -21.30 -0.97 38.48
C ILE A 236 -20.90 -0.32 37.16
N PHE A 237 -21.52 0.80 36.80
CA PHE A 237 -21.19 1.54 35.56
C PHE A 237 -19.71 2.00 35.55
N ILE A 238 -19.20 2.48 36.67
CA ILE A 238 -17.79 2.90 36.82
C ILE A 238 -16.83 1.69 36.74
N LEU A 239 -17.20 0.56 37.35
CA LEU A 239 -16.41 -0.67 37.24
C LEU A 239 -16.36 -1.16 35.76
N LEU A 240 -17.47 -1.10 35.05
CA LEU A 240 -17.51 -1.39 33.61
C LEU A 240 -16.66 -0.39 32.81
N ARG A 241 -16.64 0.89 33.23
CA ARG A 241 -15.78 1.92 32.62
C ARG A 241 -14.29 1.64 32.85
N ALA A 242 -13.93 1.26 34.08
CA ALA A 242 -12.57 0.89 34.43
C ALA A 242 -12.12 -0.37 33.66
N PHE A 243 -13.00 -1.36 33.55
CA PHE A 243 -12.77 -2.56 32.75
C PHE A 243 -12.58 -2.20 31.25
N ALA A 244 -13.46 -1.35 30.72
CA ALA A 244 -13.33 -0.85 29.36
C ALA A 244 -11.99 -0.16 29.16
N ASN A 245 -11.60 0.77 30.02
CA ASN A 245 -10.31 1.44 29.96
C ASN A 245 -9.14 0.44 30.00
N GLY A 246 -9.17 -0.54 30.89
CA GLY A 246 -8.15 -1.59 31.00
C GLY A 246 -8.08 -2.48 29.77
N GLY A 247 -9.20 -2.68 29.07
CA GLY A 247 -9.28 -3.43 27.82
C GLY A 247 -8.38 -2.84 26.69
N SER A 248 -8.04 -1.56 26.79
CA SER A 248 -7.07 -0.95 25.89
C SER A 248 -5.66 -1.56 25.96
N SER A 249 -5.34 -2.29 27.03
CA SER A 249 -4.08 -3.01 27.15
C SER A 249 -4.05 -4.36 26.41
N LEU A 250 -5.16 -4.78 25.81
CA LEU A 250 -5.28 -6.08 25.10
C LEU A 250 -5.11 -5.96 23.59
N THR A 251 -4.72 -4.80 23.09
CA THR A 251 -4.54 -4.51 21.66
C THR A 251 -3.22 -5.06 21.13
N GLY A 252 -3.11 -5.18 19.80
CA GLY A 252 -1.91 -5.66 19.12
C GLY A 252 -1.74 -7.18 19.08
N LEU A 253 -2.68 -7.97 19.63
CA LEU A 253 -2.67 -9.44 19.51
C LEU A 253 -2.83 -9.89 18.03
N GLU A 254 -3.57 -9.14 17.26
CA GLU A 254 -3.80 -9.35 15.83
C GLU A 254 -2.53 -9.17 14.98
N ALA A 255 -1.56 -8.38 15.42
CA ALA A 255 -0.33 -8.11 14.66
C ALA A 255 0.43 -9.40 14.28
N ILE A 256 0.45 -10.40 15.16
CA ILE A 256 1.03 -11.71 14.83
C ILE A 256 0.18 -12.46 13.81
N SER A 257 -1.15 -12.37 13.89
CA SER A 257 -2.07 -12.99 12.94
C SER A 257 -1.95 -12.36 11.55
N ASP A 258 -1.80 -11.04 11.50
CA ASP A 258 -1.62 -10.30 10.25
C ASP A 258 -0.23 -10.52 9.65
N GLY A 259 0.78 -10.77 10.48
CA GLY A 259 2.17 -11.00 10.10
C GLY A 259 2.59 -12.46 9.94
N VAL A 260 1.68 -13.46 9.95
CA VAL A 260 2.05 -14.89 9.89
C VAL A 260 2.94 -15.22 8.71
N SER A 261 2.69 -14.64 7.54
CA SER A 261 3.48 -14.86 6.32
C SER A 261 4.94 -14.40 6.40
N LEU A 262 5.28 -13.58 7.40
CA LEU A 262 6.64 -13.09 7.64
C LEU A 262 7.51 -14.10 8.39
N PHE A 263 6.91 -15.09 9.05
CA PHE A 263 7.68 -16.11 9.79
C PHE A 263 8.40 -17.09 8.86
N ARG A 264 9.54 -17.61 9.33
CA ARG A 264 10.17 -18.78 8.70
C ARG A 264 9.25 -19.99 8.80
N ALA A 265 9.35 -20.89 7.82
CA ALA A 265 8.60 -22.14 7.83
C ALA A 265 9.01 -23.03 9.04
N PRO A 266 8.07 -23.75 9.68
CA PRO A 266 6.62 -23.74 9.45
C PRO A 266 5.96 -22.51 10.11
N GLU A 267 5.42 -21.63 9.26
CA GLU A 267 4.96 -20.28 9.64
C GLU A 267 3.94 -20.30 10.79
N GLY A 268 2.86 -21.09 10.65
CA GLY A 268 1.79 -21.15 11.65
C GLY A 268 2.24 -21.68 13.00
N VAL A 269 3.17 -22.66 13.03
CA VAL A 269 3.70 -23.21 14.28
C VAL A 269 4.58 -22.16 15.00
N ASN A 270 5.40 -21.45 14.24
CA ASN A 270 6.28 -20.41 14.77
C ASN A 270 5.46 -19.22 15.27
N ALA A 271 4.47 -18.75 14.51
CA ALA A 271 3.56 -17.68 14.90
C ALA A 271 2.78 -18.03 16.17
N ARG A 272 2.28 -19.27 16.30
CA ARG A 272 1.58 -19.76 17.50
C ARG A 272 2.45 -19.69 18.75
N LYS A 273 3.71 -20.14 18.65
CA LYS A 273 4.66 -20.09 19.78
C LYS A 273 4.96 -18.65 20.18
N THR A 274 5.19 -17.79 19.21
CA THR A 274 5.46 -16.36 19.41
C THR A 274 4.26 -15.66 20.05
N LEU A 275 3.03 -15.94 19.61
CA LEU A 275 1.80 -15.41 20.17
C LEU A 275 1.65 -15.74 21.67
N VAL A 276 1.89 -17.00 22.05
CA VAL A 276 1.79 -17.41 23.47
C VAL A 276 2.86 -16.70 24.32
N ILE A 277 4.11 -16.63 23.83
CA ILE A 277 5.19 -15.95 24.54
C ILE A 277 4.85 -14.45 24.69
N MET A 278 4.40 -13.79 23.64
CA MET A 278 3.98 -12.40 23.66
C MET A 278 2.88 -12.14 24.70
N SER A 279 1.80 -12.94 24.67
CA SER A 279 0.68 -12.79 25.59
C SER A 279 1.10 -13.05 27.06
N THR A 280 2.04 -13.98 27.29
CA THR A 280 2.58 -14.24 28.62
C THR A 280 3.41 -13.06 29.11
N ILE A 281 4.27 -12.48 28.25
CA ILE A 281 5.05 -11.29 28.59
C ILE A 281 4.12 -10.13 28.89
N LEU A 282 3.17 -9.82 27.99
CA LEU A 282 2.18 -8.74 28.20
C LEU A 282 1.44 -8.93 29.54
N GLY A 283 0.88 -10.11 29.76
CA GLY A 283 0.13 -10.40 31.00
C GLY A 283 0.96 -10.21 32.25
N SER A 284 2.23 -10.66 32.23
CA SER A 284 3.16 -10.48 33.36
C SER A 284 3.50 -9.01 33.61
N LEU A 285 3.70 -8.22 32.54
CA LEU A 285 4.00 -6.80 32.65
C LEU A 285 2.79 -6.00 33.14
N VAL A 286 1.59 -6.24 32.59
CA VAL A 286 0.35 -5.58 33.06
C VAL A 286 0.07 -5.91 34.52
N PHE A 287 0.23 -7.18 34.93
CA PHE A 287 0.11 -7.57 36.30
C PHE A 287 1.13 -6.85 37.19
N GLY A 288 2.41 -6.83 36.79
CA GLY A 288 3.49 -6.19 37.53
C GLY A 288 3.27 -4.69 37.73
N VAL A 289 2.90 -3.97 36.61
CA VAL A 289 2.60 -2.53 36.69
C VAL A 289 1.40 -2.27 37.62
N SER A 290 0.31 -3.03 37.50
CA SER A 290 -0.87 -2.89 38.38
C SER A 290 -0.52 -3.20 39.85
N TYR A 291 0.28 -4.24 40.09
CA TYR A 291 0.71 -4.60 41.44
C TYR A 291 1.53 -3.49 42.09
N PHE A 292 2.53 -2.95 41.39
CA PHE A 292 3.34 -1.87 41.94
C PHE A 292 2.58 -0.54 41.99
N ALA A 293 1.64 -0.25 41.09
CA ALA A 293 0.73 0.89 41.21
C ALA A 293 -0.11 0.81 42.51
N HIS A 294 -0.65 -0.39 42.79
CA HIS A 294 -1.36 -0.65 44.06
C HIS A 294 -0.45 -0.46 45.30
N ARG A 295 0.80 -0.92 45.25
CA ARG A 295 1.72 -0.87 46.42
C ARG A 295 2.28 0.52 46.67
N THR A 296 2.56 1.30 45.61
CA THR A 296 3.16 2.64 45.68
C THR A 296 2.12 3.77 45.70
N TRP A 297 0.85 3.47 45.39
CA TRP A 297 -0.21 4.46 45.17
C TRP A 297 0.12 5.46 44.05
N ALA A 298 0.79 4.98 43.02
CA ALA A 298 1.08 5.79 41.84
C ALA A 298 -0.24 6.25 41.20
N THR A 299 -0.42 7.56 41.13
CA THR A 299 -1.69 8.20 40.78
C THR A 299 -1.59 8.83 39.40
N PRO A 300 -2.53 8.55 38.45
CA PRO A 300 -2.55 9.19 37.13
C PRO A 300 -2.80 10.69 37.26
N TYR A 301 -2.29 11.45 36.27
CA TYR A 301 -2.46 12.89 36.17
C TYR A 301 -3.47 13.22 35.06
N GLU A 302 -4.20 14.36 35.22
CA GLU A 302 -5.17 14.82 34.22
C GLU A 302 -4.49 15.14 32.89
N THR A 303 -3.28 15.67 32.92
CA THR A 303 -2.44 15.94 31.75
C THR A 303 -1.84 14.68 31.11
N GLY A 304 -1.94 13.51 31.78
CA GLY A 304 -1.30 12.26 31.40
C GLY A 304 0.18 12.16 31.78
N THR A 305 0.75 13.17 32.43
CA THR A 305 2.17 13.20 32.84
C THR A 305 2.35 13.83 34.20
N PRO A 306 3.24 13.26 35.05
CA PRO A 306 4.04 12.04 34.89
C PRO A 306 3.18 10.77 34.87
N THR A 307 3.54 9.82 34.00
CA THR A 307 2.81 8.54 33.83
C THR A 307 2.92 7.67 35.08
N VAL A 308 1.97 6.74 35.27
CA VAL A 308 2.00 5.78 36.38
C VAL A 308 3.29 4.95 36.39
N ILE A 309 3.73 4.51 35.20
CA ILE A 309 4.98 3.72 35.07
C ILE A 309 6.22 4.54 35.46
N SER A 310 6.22 5.84 35.15
CA SER A 310 7.26 6.79 35.56
C SER A 310 7.35 6.92 37.10
N GLN A 311 6.21 7.05 37.76
CA GLN A 311 6.13 7.11 39.20
C GLN A 311 6.62 5.81 39.86
N ILE A 312 6.17 4.64 39.33
CA ILE A 312 6.62 3.34 39.83
C ILE A 312 8.14 3.22 39.68
N ALA A 313 8.70 3.56 38.52
CA ALA A 313 10.15 3.52 38.29
C ALA A 313 10.91 4.39 39.31
N LYS A 314 10.43 5.61 39.57
CA LYS A 314 11.04 6.52 40.56
C LYS A 314 10.94 5.96 41.99
N ALA A 315 9.80 5.38 42.35
CA ALA A 315 9.61 4.77 43.66
C ALA A 315 10.52 3.54 43.88
N THR A 316 10.64 2.70 42.86
CA THR A 316 11.39 1.43 42.99
C THR A 316 12.91 1.60 42.85
N LEU A 317 13.37 2.46 41.94
CA LEU A 317 14.79 2.68 41.67
C LEU A 317 15.42 3.67 42.68
N GLY A 318 14.63 4.63 43.22
CA GLY A 318 15.07 5.62 44.19
C GLY A 318 15.74 6.84 43.58
N SER A 319 16.26 7.74 44.44
CA SER A 319 16.79 9.06 44.06
C SER A 319 18.31 9.14 43.97
N GLY A 320 19.05 8.05 44.23
CA GLY A 320 20.52 8.00 44.05
C GLY A 320 20.94 8.03 42.57
N THR A 321 22.24 8.21 42.30
CA THR A 321 22.80 8.27 40.94
C THR A 321 22.37 7.09 40.07
N PHE A 322 22.46 5.86 40.62
CA PHE A 322 22.00 4.65 39.91
C PHE A 322 20.49 4.64 39.67
N GLY A 323 19.71 5.12 40.64
CA GLY A 323 18.25 5.25 40.52
C GLY A 323 17.85 6.25 39.42
N SER A 324 18.53 7.38 39.36
CA SER A 324 18.32 8.40 38.33
C SER A 324 18.67 7.88 36.95
N ILE A 325 19.82 7.22 36.78
CA ILE A 325 20.22 6.59 35.51
C ILE A 325 19.17 5.53 35.11
N GLY A 326 18.79 4.65 36.03
CA GLY A 326 17.77 3.63 35.78
C GLY A 326 16.42 4.24 35.37
N PHE A 327 16.02 5.34 36.00
CA PHE A 327 14.80 6.09 35.63
C PHE A 327 14.86 6.58 34.18
N TYR A 328 15.96 7.22 33.74
CA TYR A 328 16.15 7.68 32.39
C TYR A 328 16.13 6.50 31.38
N VAL A 329 16.71 5.36 31.74
CA VAL A 329 16.68 4.15 30.92
C VAL A 329 15.25 3.63 30.76
N VAL A 330 14.46 3.57 31.85
CA VAL A 330 13.06 3.14 31.77
C VAL A 330 12.25 4.08 30.87
N GLN A 331 12.39 5.40 31.02
CA GLN A 331 11.67 6.36 30.18
C GLN A 331 12.08 6.27 28.71
N GLY A 332 13.38 6.17 28.45
CA GLY A 332 13.90 6.01 27.08
C GLY A 332 13.43 4.72 26.42
N THR A 333 13.44 3.59 27.14
CA THR A 333 12.96 2.30 26.61
C THR A 333 11.45 2.28 26.42
N THR A 334 10.69 2.96 27.29
CA THR A 334 9.23 3.14 27.16
C THR A 334 8.90 3.96 25.92
N MET A 335 9.59 5.09 25.69
CA MET A 335 9.43 5.88 24.47
C MET A 335 9.73 5.04 23.22
N LEU A 336 10.87 4.34 23.24
CA LEU A 336 11.32 3.55 22.07
C LEU A 336 10.34 2.43 21.72
N ILE A 337 9.84 1.68 22.72
CA ILE A 337 8.87 0.60 22.44
C ILE A 337 7.54 1.16 21.93
N LEU A 338 7.06 2.27 22.45
CA LEU A 338 5.82 2.91 22.00
C LEU A 338 5.96 3.42 20.56
N ILE A 339 7.07 4.07 20.20
CA ILE A 339 7.33 4.48 18.82
C ILE A 339 7.46 3.26 17.88
N THR A 340 8.11 2.19 18.34
CA THR A 340 8.21 0.94 17.57
C THR A 340 6.85 0.27 17.43
N GLY A 341 6.01 0.32 18.47
CA GLY A 341 4.62 -0.14 18.42
C GLY A 341 3.79 0.62 17.40
N ALA A 342 3.89 1.95 17.36
CA ALA A 342 3.26 2.75 16.31
C ALA A 342 3.70 2.30 14.89
N ASN A 343 4.96 1.90 14.73
CA ASN A 343 5.49 1.43 13.45
C ASN A 343 4.86 0.10 12.96
N THR A 344 4.35 -0.74 13.87
CA THR A 344 3.66 -1.99 13.46
C THR A 344 2.43 -1.72 12.61
N ALA A 345 1.70 -0.65 12.92
CA ALA A 345 0.55 -0.21 12.13
C ALA A 345 0.95 0.20 10.70
N PHE A 346 2.12 0.82 10.49
CA PHE A 346 2.64 1.15 9.17
C PHE A 346 3.01 -0.10 8.35
N SER A 347 3.25 -1.22 9.01
CA SER A 347 3.42 -2.51 8.34
C SER A 347 2.08 -3.19 8.07
N GLY A 348 1.14 -3.21 9.03
CA GLY A 348 -0.12 -3.93 8.95
C GLY A 348 -1.16 -3.28 8.05
N PHE A 349 -1.43 -1.99 8.26
CA PHE A 349 -2.47 -1.24 7.55
C PHE A 349 -2.35 -1.27 6.02
N PRO A 350 -1.17 -1.01 5.40
CA PRO A 350 -1.06 -1.02 3.95
C PRO A 350 -1.32 -2.39 3.34
N TYR A 351 -0.99 -3.48 4.04
CA TYR A 351 -1.32 -4.83 3.60
C TYR A 351 -2.81 -5.11 3.70
N LEU A 352 -3.47 -4.74 4.80
CA LEU A 352 -4.92 -4.87 4.97
C LEU A 352 -5.65 -4.14 3.84
N VAL A 353 -5.33 -2.86 3.63
CA VAL A 353 -5.94 -2.02 2.59
C VAL A 353 -5.71 -2.61 1.20
N ASN A 354 -4.53 -3.18 0.93
CA ASN A 354 -4.25 -3.87 -0.32
C ASN A 354 -5.14 -5.13 -0.50
N PHE A 355 -5.37 -5.95 0.54
CA PHE A 355 -6.28 -7.10 0.46
C PHE A 355 -7.71 -6.66 0.15
N VAL A 356 -8.22 -5.66 0.87
CA VAL A 356 -9.57 -5.12 0.68
C VAL A 356 -9.73 -4.50 -0.72
N ALA A 357 -8.70 -3.83 -1.24
CA ALA A 357 -8.68 -3.26 -2.58
C ALA A 357 -8.60 -4.33 -3.68
N ASN A 358 -7.83 -5.41 -3.47
CA ASN A 358 -7.78 -6.55 -4.40
C ASN A 358 -9.12 -7.28 -4.49
N ASP A 359 -9.87 -7.35 -3.39
CA ASP A 359 -11.22 -7.90 -3.36
C ASP A 359 -12.26 -6.91 -3.95
N GLY A 360 -11.83 -5.73 -4.42
CA GLY A 360 -12.66 -4.73 -5.11
C GLY A 360 -13.51 -3.86 -4.17
N PHE A 361 -13.20 -3.78 -2.88
CA PHE A 361 -13.93 -2.96 -1.92
C PHE A 361 -13.29 -1.58 -1.68
N LEU A 362 -12.05 -1.39 -2.11
CA LEU A 362 -11.34 -0.10 -2.04
C LEU A 362 -10.79 0.30 -3.43
N PRO A 363 -10.43 1.59 -3.63
CA PRO A 363 -9.88 2.05 -4.89
C PRO A 363 -8.63 1.26 -5.32
N ARG A 364 -8.58 0.87 -6.60
CA ARG A 364 -7.47 0.08 -7.19
C ARG A 364 -6.09 0.75 -7.05
N GLN A 365 -6.05 2.07 -6.81
CA GLN A 365 -4.80 2.80 -6.56
C GLN A 365 -4.07 2.32 -5.29
N LEU A 366 -4.80 1.73 -4.34
CA LEU A 366 -4.26 1.19 -3.09
C LEU A 366 -3.58 -0.19 -3.26
N THR A 367 -3.78 -0.85 -4.41
CA THR A 367 -3.07 -2.10 -4.75
C THR A 367 -1.69 -1.85 -5.34
N LYS A 368 -1.44 -0.62 -5.82
CA LYS A 368 -0.18 -0.29 -6.51
C LYS A 368 0.95 -0.09 -5.51
N ARG A 369 2.05 -0.81 -5.73
CA ARG A 369 3.29 -0.57 -4.99
C ARG A 369 4.00 0.66 -5.55
N GLY A 370 4.50 1.49 -4.65
CA GLY A 370 5.25 2.69 -5.01
C GLY A 370 6.70 2.38 -5.42
N HIS A 371 7.47 3.44 -5.61
CA HIS A 371 8.87 3.43 -6.08
C HIS A 371 9.81 2.50 -5.28
N ARG A 372 9.56 2.33 -3.98
CA ARG A 372 10.35 1.50 -3.06
C ARG A 372 9.65 0.19 -2.71
N LEU A 373 8.73 -0.28 -3.57
CA LEU A 373 7.92 -1.50 -3.38
C LEU A 373 7.01 -1.50 -2.13
N ALA A 374 6.90 -0.37 -1.44
CA ALA A 374 5.94 -0.16 -0.36
C ALA A 374 4.57 0.26 -0.93
N PHE A 375 3.50 -0.03 -0.22
CA PHE A 375 2.15 0.45 -0.56
C PHE A 375 1.99 1.91 -0.12
N SER A 376 2.65 2.83 -0.85
CA SER A 376 2.81 4.24 -0.46
C SER A 376 1.48 4.95 -0.18
N ASN A 377 0.43 4.67 -0.97
CA ASN A 377 -0.88 5.28 -0.77
C ASN A 377 -1.54 4.84 0.55
N GLY A 378 -1.35 3.58 0.94
CA GLY A 378 -1.81 3.08 2.24
C GLY A 378 -1.05 3.73 3.41
N ILE A 379 0.27 3.88 3.29
CA ILE A 379 1.10 4.55 4.31
C ILE A 379 0.65 6.01 4.49
N ILE A 380 0.41 6.73 3.40
CA ILE A 380 -0.04 8.13 3.45
C ILE A 380 -1.43 8.23 4.08
N LEU A 381 -2.35 7.35 3.69
CA LEU A 381 -3.71 7.32 4.25
C LEU A 381 -3.70 7.11 5.77
N LEU A 382 -2.88 6.16 6.25
CA LEU A 382 -2.68 5.91 7.68
C LEU A 382 -2.14 7.15 8.40
N ALA A 383 -1.09 7.76 7.84
CA ALA A 383 -0.46 8.94 8.42
C ALA A 383 -1.42 10.13 8.52
N VAL A 384 -2.17 10.40 7.44
CA VAL A 384 -3.18 11.48 7.43
C VAL A 384 -4.25 11.24 8.49
N GLY A 385 -4.75 10.00 8.60
CA GLY A 385 -5.73 9.64 9.63
C GLY A 385 -5.19 9.85 11.05
N ALA A 386 -3.96 9.38 11.32
CA ALA A 386 -3.34 9.52 12.64
C ALA A 386 -3.03 10.99 13.00
N VAL A 387 -2.50 11.77 12.04
CA VAL A 387 -2.27 13.22 12.21
C VAL A 387 -3.59 13.94 12.53
N SER A 388 -4.68 13.64 11.80
CA SER A 388 -5.99 14.22 12.03
C SER A 388 -6.50 13.94 13.44
N LEU A 389 -6.36 12.69 13.92
CA LEU A 389 -6.75 12.33 15.28
C LEU A 389 -5.92 13.06 16.35
N VAL A 390 -4.60 13.16 16.17
CA VAL A 390 -3.73 13.89 17.11
C VAL A 390 -4.10 15.36 17.18
N LEU A 391 -4.41 15.99 16.04
CA LEU A 391 -4.83 17.40 15.99
C LEU A 391 -6.19 17.61 16.68
N ILE A 392 -7.16 16.70 16.47
CA ILE A 392 -8.50 16.79 17.08
C ILE A 392 -8.45 16.57 18.59
N THR A 393 -7.62 15.61 19.05
CA THR A 393 -7.57 15.21 20.48
C THR A 393 -6.51 15.95 21.28
N GLY A 394 -5.70 16.81 20.64
CA GLY A 394 -4.55 17.45 21.28
C GLY A 394 -3.45 16.47 21.71
N GLY A 395 -3.42 15.26 21.13
CA GLY A 395 -2.50 14.18 21.51
C GLY A 395 -2.77 13.59 22.89
N SER A 396 -3.98 13.77 23.43
CA SER A 396 -4.36 13.18 24.73
C SER A 396 -4.61 11.67 24.57
N VAL A 397 -3.79 10.85 25.23
CA VAL A 397 -3.97 9.38 25.27
C VAL A 397 -5.34 9.02 25.84
N ASN A 398 -5.80 9.75 26.84
CA ASN A 398 -7.10 9.51 27.50
C ASN A 398 -8.28 9.64 26.54
N HIS A 399 -8.26 10.64 25.65
CA HIS A 399 -9.28 10.82 24.63
C HIS A 399 -9.14 9.79 23.49
N LEU A 400 -7.92 9.48 23.11
CA LEU A 400 -7.65 8.52 22.03
C LEU A 400 -8.08 7.09 22.39
N VAL A 401 -7.94 6.67 23.65
CA VAL A 401 -8.36 5.34 24.13
C VAL A 401 -9.85 5.09 23.92
N ALA A 402 -10.68 6.14 23.93
CA ALA A 402 -12.12 6.01 23.66
C ALA A 402 -12.44 5.50 22.24
N PHE A 403 -11.57 5.80 21.28
CA PHE A 403 -11.72 5.35 19.88
C PHE A 403 -11.15 3.94 19.61
N TYR A 404 -10.24 3.46 20.45
CA TYR A 404 -9.39 2.33 20.17
C TYR A 404 -10.09 0.97 20.30
N ALA A 405 -10.71 0.71 21.42
CA ALA A 405 -11.10 -0.64 21.80
C ALA A 405 -12.27 -1.21 21.00
N LEU A 406 -13.17 -0.35 20.45
CA LEU A 406 -14.28 -0.81 19.61
C LEU A 406 -13.78 -1.53 18.35
N GLY A 407 -12.72 -1.01 17.72
CA GLY A 407 -12.12 -1.63 16.52
C GLY A 407 -11.55 -3.01 16.83
N VAL A 408 -10.68 -3.09 17.83
CA VAL A 408 -9.98 -4.31 18.23
C VAL A 408 -10.96 -5.42 18.63
N PHE A 409 -11.90 -5.14 19.55
CA PHE A 409 -12.85 -6.16 20.01
C PHE A 409 -13.84 -6.57 18.94
N THR A 410 -14.16 -5.69 17.96
CA THR A 410 -14.92 -6.06 16.77
C THR A 410 -14.14 -7.10 15.96
N GLY A 411 -12.85 -6.90 15.76
CA GLY A 411 -11.97 -7.89 15.15
C GLY A 411 -11.97 -9.22 15.89
N PHE A 412 -11.80 -9.21 17.21
CA PHE A 412 -11.79 -10.40 18.05
C PHE A 412 -13.13 -11.14 18.03
N ALA A 413 -14.25 -10.44 18.08
CA ALA A 413 -15.58 -11.04 18.02
C ALA A 413 -15.79 -11.75 16.68
N LEU A 414 -15.49 -11.09 15.57
CA LEU A 414 -15.65 -11.66 14.24
C LEU A 414 -14.71 -12.84 13.99
N VAL A 415 -13.49 -12.78 14.48
CA VAL A 415 -12.55 -13.91 14.45
C VAL A 415 -13.09 -15.09 15.27
N GLY A 416 -13.53 -14.84 16.49
CA GLY A 416 -14.08 -15.88 17.36
C GLY A 416 -15.28 -16.59 16.72
N PHE A 417 -16.27 -15.86 16.25
CA PHE A 417 -17.44 -16.43 15.59
C PHE A 417 -17.09 -17.10 14.25
N GLY A 418 -16.20 -16.49 13.45
CA GLY A 418 -15.75 -17.05 12.17
C GLY A 418 -15.01 -18.37 12.34
N MET A 419 -14.07 -18.44 13.27
CA MET A 419 -13.32 -19.67 13.56
C MET A 419 -14.18 -20.74 14.20
N GLY A 420 -15.12 -20.37 15.08
CA GLY A 420 -16.09 -21.32 15.65
C GLY A 420 -16.98 -21.92 14.58
N LYS A 421 -17.52 -21.11 13.66
CA LYS A 421 -18.31 -21.58 12.51
C LYS A 421 -17.51 -22.52 11.61
N ARG A 422 -16.23 -22.19 11.34
CA ARG A 422 -15.30 -23.03 10.59
C ARG A 422 -15.10 -24.40 11.28
N ALA A 423 -14.84 -24.40 12.60
CA ALA A 423 -14.64 -25.63 13.37
C ALA A 423 -15.90 -26.53 13.36
N LEU A 424 -17.08 -25.90 13.47
CA LEU A 424 -18.37 -26.60 13.38
C LEU A 424 -18.59 -27.24 12.00
N LYS A 425 -18.19 -26.53 10.92
CA LYS A 425 -18.33 -27.04 9.54
C LYS A 425 -17.38 -28.20 9.25
N ASN A 426 -16.11 -28.10 9.69
CA ASN A 426 -15.08 -29.07 9.30
C ASN A 426 -15.00 -30.30 10.20
N LYS A 427 -15.54 -30.25 11.44
CA LYS A 427 -15.59 -31.31 12.43
C LYS A 427 -14.32 -32.17 12.57
N GLY A 428 -13.14 -31.54 12.46
CA GLY A 428 -11.84 -32.20 12.61
C GLY A 428 -11.54 -32.59 14.07
N LYS A 429 -10.39 -33.22 14.32
CA LYS A 429 -9.98 -33.66 15.68
C LYS A 429 -10.06 -32.48 16.68
N GLY A 430 -10.82 -32.70 17.79
CA GLY A 430 -11.00 -31.70 18.86
C GLY A 430 -11.93 -30.54 18.47
N TRP A 431 -12.82 -30.70 17.50
CA TRP A 431 -13.68 -29.61 16.99
C TRP A 431 -14.59 -29.00 18.07
N ILE A 432 -15.12 -29.81 19.03
CA ILE A 432 -15.97 -29.32 20.13
C ILE A 432 -15.20 -28.29 20.98
N TYR A 433 -13.96 -28.62 21.37
CA TYR A 433 -13.09 -27.71 22.12
C TYR A 433 -12.83 -26.44 21.30
N LYS A 434 -12.53 -26.56 20.00
CA LYS A 434 -12.29 -25.41 19.13
C LYS A 434 -13.51 -24.52 18.99
N VAL A 435 -14.71 -25.12 18.83
CA VAL A 435 -15.97 -24.34 18.81
C VAL A 435 -16.17 -23.62 20.12
N GLY A 436 -16.02 -24.33 21.27
CA GLY A 436 -16.20 -23.73 22.60
C GLY A 436 -15.27 -22.55 22.85
N VAL A 437 -13.97 -22.72 22.65
CA VAL A 437 -12.97 -21.65 22.89
C VAL A 437 -13.20 -20.45 21.96
N ASN A 438 -13.44 -20.68 20.66
CA ASN A 438 -13.62 -19.60 19.70
C ASN A 438 -14.94 -18.86 19.93
N TRP A 439 -16.05 -19.56 20.18
CA TRP A 439 -17.32 -18.89 20.49
C TRP A 439 -17.30 -18.17 21.82
N LEU A 440 -16.61 -18.70 22.83
CA LEU A 440 -16.40 -17.99 24.09
C LEU A 440 -15.63 -16.69 23.85
N SER A 441 -14.56 -16.74 23.08
CA SER A 441 -13.80 -15.53 22.71
C SER A 441 -14.68 -14.53 21.94
N GLY A 442 -15.47 -15.01 20.97
CA GLY A 442 -16.41 -14.18 20.23
C GLY A 442 -17.48 -13.54 21.11
N ALA A 443 -18.10 -14.30 22.00
CA ALA A 443 -19.14 -13.81 22.90
C ALA A 443 -18.60 -12.80 23.94
N VAL A 444 -17.45 -13.10 24.58
CA VAL A 444 -16.79 -12.18 25.50
C VAL A 444 -16.44 -10.86 24.80
N SER A 445 -15.86 -10.93 23.60
CA SER A 445 -15.52 -9.74 22.81
C SER A 445 -16.77 -8.94 22.41
N ALA A 446 -17.88 -9.62 22.04
CA ALA A 446 -19.14 -8.94 21.73
C ALA A 446 -19.75 -8.25 22.96
N ILE A 447 -19.69 -8.85 24.14
CA ILE A 447 -20.11 -8.22 25.39
C ILE A 447 -19.26 -6.98 25.66
N ILE A 448 -17.95 -7.07 25.46
CA ILE A 448 -17.02 -5.94 25.64
C ILE A 448 -17.35 -4.81 24.67
N ILE A 449 -17.68 -5.09 23.40
CA ILE A 449 -18.13 -4.07 22.43
C ILE A 449 -19.35 -3.31 22.98
N VAL A 450 -20.35 -4.03 23.51
CA VAL A 450 -21.55 -3.40 24.09
C VAL A 450 -21.19 -2.53 25.30
N ILE A 451 -20.33 -3.04 26.19
CA ILE A 451 -19.84 -2.26 27.34
C ILE A 451 -19.16 -0.97 26.86
N PHE A 452 -18.24 -1.05 25.90
CA PHE A 452 -17.56 0.12 25.35
C PHE A 452 -18.54 1.09 24.67
N ALA A 453 -19.47 0.59 23.86
CA ALA A 453 -20.46 1.39 23.17
C ALA A 453 -21.32 2.21 24.13
N VAL A 454 -21.70 1.63 25.27
CA VAL A 454 -22.53 2.30 26.29
C VAL A 454 -21.68 3.23 27.17
N VAL A 455 -20.56 2.73 27.70
CA VAL A 455 -19.80 3.43 28.73
C VAL A 455 -18.95 4.57 28.18
N LYS A 456 -18.45 4.42 26.94
CA LYS A 456 -17.61 5.40 26.25
C LYS A 456 -18.36 6.25 25.23
N PHE A 457 -19.69 6.12 25.17
CA PHE A 457 -20.51 6.84 24.20
C PHE A 457 -20.24 8.35 24.22
N THR A 458 -20.32 8.96 25.38
CA THR A 458 -20.10 10.40 25.57
C THR A 458 -18.63 10.83 25.42
N GLU A 459 -17.70 9.90 25.53
CA GLU A 459 -16.25 10.18 25.42
C GLU A 459 -15.73 10.06 23.95
N GLY A 460 -16.63 9.77 22.97
CA GLY A 460 -16.29 9.73 21.56
C GLY A 460 -16.53 8.40 20.87
N ALA A 461 -16.90 7.32 21.58
CA ALA A 461 -17.18 6.02 20.98
C ALA A 461 -18.33 6.09 19.95
N TRP A 462 -19.28 7.03 20.11
CA TRP A 462 -20.37 7.28 19.14
C TRP A 462 -19.83 7.60 17.73
N VAL A 463 -18.67 8.25 17.62
CA VAL A 463 -18.04 8.59 16.33
C VAL A 463 -17.71 7.31 15.55
N ILE A 464 -17.10 6.32 16.23
CA ILE A 464 -16.77 5.02 15.63
C ILE A 464 -18.04 4.26 15.24
N LEU A 465 -19.06 4.27 16.13
CA LEU A 465 -20.36 3.65 15.85
C LEU A 465 -21.07 4.26 14.66
N ALA A 466 -20.93 5.58 14.42
CA ALA A 466 -21.52 6.28 13.29
C ALA A 466 -20.69 6.10 12.00
N ILE A 467 -19.38 6.21 12.07
CA ILE A 467 -18.48 6.12 10.90
C ILE A 467 -18.43 4.70 10.34
N THR A 468 -18.43 3.68 11.19
CA THR A 468 -18.29 2.28 10.74
C THR A 468 -19.38 1.89 9.73
N PRO A 469 -20.69 2.04 9.98
CA PRO A 469 -21.71 1.68 8.98
C PRO A 469 -21.62 2.52 7.71
N ILE A 470 -21.24 3.81 7.80
CA ILE A 470 -21.07 4.68 6.63
C ILE A 470 -19.94 4.15 5.74
N LEU A 471 -18.77 3.84 6.33
CA LEU A 471 -17.65 3.28 5.59
C LEU A 471 -17.98 1.91 5.02
N VAL A 472 -18.61 1.01 5.79
CA VAL A 472 -19.03 -0.32 5.31
C VAL A 472 -19.99 -0.19 4.12
N PHE A 473 -20.97 0.73 4.18
CA PHE A 473 -21.86 1.02 3.07
C PHE A 473 -21.10 1.51 1.84
N ALA A 474 -20.17 2.45 2.02
CA ALA A 474 -19.35 2.98 0.94
C ALA A 474 -18.51 1.88 0.26
N LEU A 475 -17.88 0.98 1.05
CA LEU A 475 -17.09 -0.15 0.55
C LEU A 475 -17.95 -1.11 -0.28
N ILE A 476 -19.14 -1.48 0.23
CA ILE A 476 -20.07 -2.38 -0.47
C ILE A 476 -20.59 -1.74 -1.76
N ARG A 477 -20.93 -0.44 -1.72
CA ARG A 477 -21.37 0.31 -2.91
C ARG A 477 -20.29 0.34 -3.99
N LEU A 478 -19.04 0.61 -3.61
CA LEU A 478 -17.91 0.61 -4.54
C LEU A 478 -17.68 -0.77 -5.17
N ASN A 479 -17.78 -1.84 -4.38
CA ASN A 479 -17.64 -3.20 -4.88
C ASN A 479 -18.75 -3.56 -5.89
N ARG A 480 -20.00 -3.14 -5.65
CA ARG A 480 -21.10 -3.33 -6.61
C ARG A 480 -20.78 -2.64 -7.93
N GLN A 481 -20.36 -1.36 -7.88
CA GLN A 481 -19.98 -0.62 -9.08
C GLN A 481 -18.88 -1.34 -9.89
N TYR A 482 -17.81 -1.82 -9.24
CA TYR A 482 -16.75 -2.57 -9.92
C TYR A 482 -17.23 -3.89 -10.53
N ARG A 483 -18.18 -4.59 -9.88
CA ARG A 483 -18.79 -5.81 -10.43
C ARG A 483 -19.67 -5.51 -11.65
N ASP A 484 -20.45 -4.46 -11.57
CA ASP A 484 -21.33 -4.04 -12.68
C ASP A 484 -20.50 -3.61 -13.89
N GLU A 485 -19.41 -2.85 -13.68
CA GLU A 485 -18.43 -2.50 -14.72
C GLU A 485 -17.80 -3.76 -15.36
N GLN A 486 -17.37 -4.72 -14.53
CA GLN A 486 -16.79 -5.98 -15.04
C GLN A 486 -17.80 -6.83 -15.81
N ALA A 487 -19.05 -6.85 -15.35
CA ALA A 487 -20.13 -7.56 -16.03
C ALA A 487 -20.42 -6.93 -17.39
N ALA A 488 -20.56 -5.60 -17.44
CA ALA A 488 -20.77 -4.85 -18.67
C ALA A 488 -19.65 -5.05 -19.69
N LEU A 489 -18.38 -5.04 -19.24
CA LEU A 489 -17.23 -5.27 -20.12
C LEU A 489 -17.17 -6.71 -20.67
N ARG A 490 -17.65 -7.71 -19.92
CA ARG A 490 -17.70 -9.10 -20.37
C ARG A 490 -18.76 -9.34 -21.46
N VAL A 491 -19.93 -8.74 -21.28
CA VAL A 491 -21.05 -8.85 -22.24
C VAL A 491 -20.69 -8.12 -23.54
N GLY A 492 -20.18 -6.89 -23.46
CA GLY A 492 -19.77 -6.12 -24.62
C GLY A 492 -18.67 -6.79 -25.47
N ALA A 493 -17.73 -7.55 -24.85
CA ALA A 493 -16.70 -8.28 -25.56
C ALA A 493 -17.26 -9.48 -26.37
N SER A 494 -18.43 -10.03 -25.98
CA SER A 494 -19.08 -11.13 -26.71
C SER A 494 -19.96 -10.63 -27.85
N GLU A 495 -20.63 -9.50 -27.70
CA GLU A 495 -21.52 -8.92 -28.74
C GLU A 495 -20.76 -8.28 -29.89
N ASN A 496 -19.62 -7.61 -29.63
CA ASN A 496 -18.82 -6.96 -30.68
C ASN A 496 -18.07 -7.93 -31.63
N ARG A 497 -18.05 -9.24 -31.33
CA ARG A 497 -17.43 -10.23 -32.24
C ARG A 497 -18.29 -10.60 -33.46
N ALA A 498 -19.55 -10.18 -33.50
CA ALA A 498 -20.50 -10.62 -34.52
C ALA A 498 -20.75 -9.61 -35.67
N THR A 499 -20.33 -8.35 -35.53
CA THR A 499 -20.49 -7.37 -36.62
C THR A 499 -19.22 -7.30 -37.47
N SER A 500 -19.30 -7.80 -38.72
CA SER A 500 -18.26 -7.58 -39.70
C SER A 500 -18.26 -6.11 -40.10
N ILE A 501 -17.34 -5.33 -39.47
CA ILE A 501 -17.07 -3.96 -39.92
C ILE A 501 -16.37 -4.04 -41.25
N THR A 502 -17.04 -3.59 -42.30
CA THR A 502 -16.50 -3.64 -43.68
C THR A 502 -15.94 -2.32 -44.15
N ARG A 503 -16.22 -1.23 -43.39
CA ARG A 503 -15.84 0.12 -43.80
C ARG A 503 -15.31 0.92 -42.58
N HIS A 504 -14.02 1.23 -42.65
CA HIS A 504 -13.35 2.09 -41.65
C HIS A 504 -13.09 3.47 -42.29
N ASP A 505 -13.68 4.50 -41.71
CA ASP A 505 -13.50 5.90 -42.13
C ASP A 505 -12.73 6.66 -41.03
N ALA A 506 -11.83 7.56 -41.41
CA ALA A 506 -11.07 8.40 -40.48
C ALA A 506 -11.36 9.88 -40.75
N THR A 507 -11.75 10.60 -39.73
CA THR A 507 -12.01 12.06 -39.77
C THR A 507 -11.10 12.80 -38.83
N ILE A 508 -10.44 13.86 -39.33
CA ILE A 508 -9.55 14.71 -38.55
C ILE A 508 -10.33 15.97 -38.14
N LEU A 509 -10.38 16.26 -36.82
CA LEU A 509 -10.94 17.50 -36.34
C LEU A 509 -9.89 18.60 -36.42
N VAL A 510 -10.15 19.64 -37.24
CA VAL A 510 -9.19 20.69 -37.54
C VAL A 510 -9.53 21.97 -36.77
N ASP A 511 -8.58 22.45 -35.99
CA ASP A 511 -8.65 23.75 -35.31
C ASP A 511 -7.70 24.78 -35.96
N ALA A 512 -6.59 24.31 -36.52
CA ALA A 512 -5.65 25.14 -37.28
C ALA A 512 -4.88 24.27 -38.29
N VAL A 513 -4.37 24.90 -39.36
CA VAL A 513 -3.50 24.24 -40.33
C VAL A 513 -2.04 24.40 -39.89
N ASP A 514 -1.57 23.46 -39.06
CA ASP A 514 -0.24 23.47 -38.48
C ASP A 514 0.46 22.09 -38.53
N LEU A 515 1.65 22.00 -37.98
CA LEU A 515 2.42 20.74 -37.95
C LEU A 515 1.72 19.62 -37.16
N ALA A 516 0.87 19.97 -36.18
CA ALA A 516 0.09 18.97 -35.45
C ALA A 516 -0.99 18.36 -36.35
N THR A 517 -1.68 19.19 -37.10
CA THR A 517 -2.67 18.78 -38.12
C THR A 517 -2.03 17.96 -39.23
N LEU A 518 -0.91 18.42 -39.79
CA LEU A 518 -0.15 17.66 -40.82
C LEU A 518 0.35 16.31 -40.31
N GLY A 519 0.84 16.30 -39.03
CA GLY A 519 1.22 15.05 -38.35
C GLY A 519 0.05 14.08 -38.19
N THR A 520 -1.14 14.62 -37.90
CA THR A 520 -2.37 13.83 -37.74
C THR A 520 -2.87 13.29 -39.05
N VAL A 521 -2.81 14.07 -40.14
CA VAL A 521 -3.13 13.58 -41.53
C VAL A 521 -2.19 12.44 -41.93
N ARG A 522 -0.89 12.58 -41.65
CA ARG A 522 0.10 11.51 -41.89
C ARG A 522 -0.24 10.24 -41.12
N TYR A 523 -0.64 10.39 -39.85
CA TYR A 523 -1.10 9.28 -39.03
C TYR A 523 -2.39 8.65 -39.56
N ALA A 524 -3.38 9.46 -40.00
CA ALA A 524 -4.61 8.99 -40.61
C ALA A 524 -4.33 8.10 -41.86
N ARG A 525 -3.39 8.54 -42.70
CA ARG A 525 -2.97 7.75 -43.88
C ARG A 525 -2.35 6.40 -43.50
N SER A 526 -1.63 6.34 -42.38
CA SER A 526 -1.02 5.08 -41.91
C SER A 526 -2.04 4.06 -41.43
N LEU A 527 -3.23 4.48 -41.03
CA LEU A 527 -4.35 3.60 -40.63
C LEU A 527 -5.00 2.90 -41.86
N LYS A 528 -4.70 3.36 -43.09
CA LYS A 528 -5.28 2.86 -44.35
C LYS A 528 -6.81 2.78 -44.32
N PRO A 529 -7.52 3.83 -43.87
CA PRO A 529 -8.98 3.82 -43.88
C PRO A 529 -9.50 3.89 -45.32
N ARG A 530 -10.78 3.54 -45.50
CA ARG A 530 -11.42 3.66 -46.82
C ARG A 530 -11.59 5.12 -47.25
N LYS A 531 -11.92 6.01 -46.31
CA LYS A 531 -12.08 7.44 -46.54
C LYS A 531 -11.31 8.21 -45.44
N ILE A 532 -10.55 9.22 -45.86
CA ILE A 532 -9.98 10.23 -44.99
C ILE A 532 -10.70 11.52 -45.28
N SER A 533 -11.21 12.17 -44.24
CA SER A 533 -11.85 13.49 -44.30
C SER A 533 -11.37 14.36 -43.16
N ALA A 534 -11.55 15.65 -43.28
CA ALA A 534 -11.33 16.62 -42.21
C ALA A 534 -12.64 17.36 -41.95
N VAL A 535 -12.82 17.80 -40.73
CA VAL A 535 -13.97 18.63 -40.32
C VAL A 535 -13.50 19.79 -39.47
N HIS A 536 -13.98 20.99 -39.76
CA HIS A 536 -13.83 22.17 -38.92
C HIS A 536 -15.20 22.62 -38.40
N PHE A 537 -15.33 22.78 -37.10
CA PHE A 537 -16.55 23.34 -36.49
C PHE A 537 -16.42 24.85 -36.42
N VAL A 538 -17.21 25.56 -37.23
CA VAL A 538 -17.16 27.01 -37.36
C VAL A 538 -17.75 27.67 -36.12
N ILE A 539 -16.89 28.36 -35.38
CA ILE A 539 -17.26 29.21 -34.24
C ILE A 539 -17.08 30.69 -34.60
N ASP A 540 -16.13 30.97 -35.49
CA ASP A 540 -15.75 32.28 -35.99
C ASP A 540 -15.53 32.20 -37.49
N ASP A 541 -16.26 33.03 -38.24
CA ASP A 541 -16.23 33.03 -39.72
C ASP A 541 -14.87 33.45 -40.28
N LEU A 542 -14.18 34.41 -39.62
CA LEU A 542 -12.85 34.85 -40.05
C LEU A 542 -11.82 33.73 -39.95
N HIS A 543 -11.84 33.03 -38.81
CA HIS A 543 -10.93 31.90 -38.58
C HIS A 543 -11.23 30.72 -39.51
N ALA A 544 -12.50 30.49 -39.84
CA ALA A 544 -12.87 29.45 -40.80
C ALA A 544 -12.34 29.74 -42.22
N GLU A 545 -12.40 31.00 -42.68
CA GLU A 545 -11.82 31.40 -43.97
C GLU A 545 -10.28 31.29 -43.97
N GLU A 546 -9.60 31.66 -42.92
CA GLU A 546 -8.15 31.44 -42.77
C GLU A 546 -7.77 29.94 -42.91
N ILE A 547 -8.53 29.07 -42.26
CA ILE A 547 -8.31 27.61 -42.36
C ILE A 547 -8.56 27.14 -43.78
N LYS A 548 -9.60 27.63 -44.43
CA LYS A 548 -9.97 27.25 -45.80
C LYS A 548 -8.88 27.64 -46.78
N GLU A 549 -8.36 28.85 -46.74
CA GLU A 549 -7.24 29.32 -47.55
C GLU A 549 -5.95 28.52 -47.27
N ALA A 550 -5.60 28.34 -46.01
CA ALA A 550 -4.42 27.58 -45.61
C ALA A 550 -4.50 26.10 -45.99
N TRP A 551 -5.71 25.51 -45.95
CA TRP A 551 -5.93 24.12 -46.39
C TRP A 551 -5.77 23.97 -47.91
N ALA A 552 -6.36 24.90 -48.69
CA ALA A 552 -6.31 24.89 -50.17
C ALA A 552 -4.88 25.11 -50.73
N THR A 553 -4.09 25.91 -50.00
CA THR A 553 -2.71 26.22 -50.45
C THR A 553 -1.67 25.18 -50.01
N ASN A 554 -2.01 24.24 -49.15
CA ASN A 554 -1.06 23.23 -48.66
C ASN A 554 -1.07 21.95 -49.52
N PRO A 555 0.02 21.65 -50.25
CA PRO A 555 0.07 20.46 -51.12
C PRO A 555 -0.07 19.13 -50.37
N GLY A 556 0.30 19.10 -49.07
CA GLY A 556 0.18 17.91 -48.24
C GLY A 556 -1.25 17.57 -47.79
N LEU A 557 -2.23 18.44 -48.05
CA LEU A 557 -3.64 18.31 -47.63
C LEU A 557 -4.59 18.22 -48.83
N SER A 558 -4.11 18.37 -50.07
CA SER A 558 -4.91 18.46 -51.30
C SER A 558 -5.79 17.23 -51.56
N ASP A 559 -5.41 16.07 -51.08
CA ASP A 559 -6.15 14.80 -51.22
C ASP A 559 -7.16 14.53 -50.09
N VAL A 560 -7.25 15.41 -49.08
CA VAL A 560 -8.16 15.27 -47.93
C VAL A 560 -9.22 16.36 -48.01
N ALA A 561 -10.47 15.95 -48.24
CA ALA A 561 -11.60 16.88 -48.25
C ALA A 561 -11.89 17.39 -46.81
N ILE A 562 -12.02 18.72 -46.69
CA ILE A 562 -12.43 19.36 -45.43
C ILE A 562 -13.88 19.84 -45.51
N GLU A 563 -14.65 19.56 -44.46
CA GLU A 563 -16.04 20.01 -44.29
C GLU A 563 -16.10 21.07 -43.21
N PHE A 564 -16.84 22.16 -43.46
CA PHE A 564 -17.08 23.22 -42.51
C PHE A 564 -18.51 23.11 -42.00
N ILE A 565 -18.67 22.97 -40.65
CA ILE A 565 -19.95 22.76 -40.00
C ILE A 565 -20.17 23.85 -38.99
N ASP A 566 -21.26 24.58 -39.10
CA ASP A 566 -21.64 25.64 -38.18
C ASP A 566 -21.85 25.10 -36.76
N CYS A 567 -21.24 25.75 -35.77
CA CYS A 567 -21.37 25.43 -34.35
C CYS A 567 -21.83 26.68 -33.57
N PRO A 568 -23.11 27.11 -33.77
CA PRO A 568 -23.58 28.39 -33.24
C PRO A 568 -23.66 28.42 -31.72
N ASP A 569 -23.81 27.28 -31.05
CA ASP A 569 -23.85 27.15 -29.60
C ASP A 569 -22.44 27.05 -28.96
N ARG A 570 -21.38 27.01 -29.78
CA ARG A 570 -19.98 26.90 -29.37
C ARG A 570 -19.65 25.67 -28.53
N ARG A 571 -20.49 24.61 -28.61
CA ARG A 571 -20.30 23.35 -27.88
C ARG A 571 -19.66 22.31 -28.78
N LEU A 572 -18.32 22.41 -28.97
CA LEU A 572 -17.57 21.50 -29.82
C LEU A 572 -17.79 20.01 -29.47
N PRO A 573 -17.89 19.56 -28.19
CA PRO A 573 -18.21 18.18 -27.92
C PRO A 573 -19.55 17.71 -28.48
N ASN A 574 -20.60 18.55 -28.42
CA ASN A 574 -21.91 18.22 -28.96
C ASN A 574 -21.87 18.13 -30.51
N ALA A 575 -21.25 19.11 -31.14
CA ALA A 575 -21.10 19.12 -32.62
C ALA A 575 -20.32 17.87 -33.11
N ALA A 576 -19.27 17.47 -32.38
CA ALA A 576 -18.52 16.27 -32.70
C ALA A 576 -19.34 14.97 -32.52
N VAL A 577 -20.18 14.89 -31.48
CA VAL A 577 -21.11 13.77 -31.27
C VAL A 577 -22.14 13.71 -32.41
N ASP A 578 -22.75 14.82 -32.78
CA ASP A 578 -23.75 14.91 -33.87
C ASP A 578 -23.12 14.53 -35.21
N TYR A 579 -21.88 14.95 -35.47
CA TYR A 579 -21.12 14.55 -36.64
C TYR A 579 -20.85 13.05 -36.68
N ALA A 580 -20.37 12.51 -35.55
CA ALA A 580 -20.06 11.09 -35.41
C ALA A 580 -21.31 10.21 -35.62
N ILE A 581 -22.46 10.60 -35.05
CA ILE A 581 -23.74 9.89 -35.21
C ILE A 581 -24.17 9.92 -36.67
N ARG A 582 -24.07 11.08 -37.34
CA ARG A 582 -24.42 11.21 -38.79
C ARG A 582 -23.52 10.33 -39.66
N THR A 583 -22.23 10.30 -39.39
CA THR A 583 -21.26 9.52 -40.19
C THR A 583 -21.44 8.01 -40.00
N THR A 584 -21.86 7.57 -38.82
CA THR A 584 -22.05 6.15 -38.45
C THR A 584 -23.51 5.67 -38.56
N GLN A 585 -24.37 6.36 -39.32
CA GLN A 585 -25.76 5.92 -39.59
C GLN A 585 -25.82 4.53 -40.25
N SER A 586 -24.90 4.22 -41.14
CA SER A 586 -24.79 2.89 -41.71
C SER A 586 -24.15 1.90 -40.71
N PRO A 587 -24.72 0.70 -40.54
CA PRO A 587 -24.25 -0.26 -39.52
C PRO A 587 -22.87 -0.88 -39.83
N ASP A 588 -22.41 -0.75 -41.07
CA ASP A 588 -21.12 -1.27 -41.59
C ASP A 588 -19.96 -0.28 -41.44
N VAL A 589 -20.21 0.95 -40.98
CA VAL A 589 -19.21 2.01 -40.84
C VAL A 589 -18.69 2.10 -39.40
N GLU A 590 -17.39 2.04 -39.25
CA GLU A 590 -16.65 2.44 -38.04
C GLU A 590 -15.91 3.74 -38.31
N LEU A 591 -16.05 4.71 -37.41
CA LEU A 591 -15.41 6.02 -37.53
C LEU A 591 -14.28 6.17 -36.50
N THR A 592 -13.08 6.50 -36.97
CA THR A 592 -12.02 7.02 -36.13
C THR A 592 -11.97 8.54 -36.21
N LEU A 593 -12.34 9.23 -35.11
CA LEU A 593 -12.19 10.67 -35.00
C LEU A 593 -10.82 11.01 -34.44
N LEU A 594 -9.98 11.66 -35.25
CA LEU A 594 -8.62 12.04 -34.91
C LEU A 594 -8.57 13.47 -34.39
N LEU A 595 -8.04 13.66 -33.18
CA LEU A 595 -8.00 14.92 -32.46
C LEU A 595 -6.53 15.37 -32.33
N PRO A 596 -6.04 16.30 -33.16
CA PRO A 596 -4.71 16.87 -33.00
C PRO A 596 -4.61 17.57 -31.65
N ARG A 597 -3.57 17.31 -30.87
CA ARG A 597 -3.32 17.96 -29.59
C ARG A 597 -1.88 18.46 -29.50
N ARG A 598 -1.71 19.75 -29.30
CA ARG A 598 -0.41 20.35 -29.06
C ARG A 598 0.03 20.04 -27.63
N ALA A 599 1.19 19.42 -27.46
CA ALA A 599 1.80 19.09 -26.19
C ALA A 599 2.91 20.08 -25.88
N TYR A 600 2.83 20.72 -24.72
CA TYR A 600 3.80 21.70 -24.20
C TYR A 600 4.48 21.16 -22.94
N SER A 601 5.52 21.87 -22.43
CA SER A 601 6.25 21.42 -21.24
C SER A 601 5.37 21.27 -19.99
N ALA A 602 5.72 20.30 -19.12
CA ALA A 602 4.86 19.75 -18.07
C ALA A 602 4.41 20.73 -16.95
N VAL A 603 5.07 21.87 -16.75
CA VAL A 603 4.82 22.74 -15.57
C VAL A 603 3.77 23.81 -15.83
N LEU A 604 3.71 24.36 -17.03
CA LEU A 604 2.76 25.42 -17.39
C LEU A 604 1.71 24.96 -18.43
N GLY A 605 1.96 23.86 -19.12
CA GLY A 605 1.12 23.36 -20.20
C GLY A 605 -0.31 22.99 -19.78
N ARG A 606 -0.53 22.50 -18.54
CA ARG A 606 -1.86 22.15 -18.03
C ARG A 606 -2.72 23.36 -17.65
N LEU A 607 -2.09 24.48 -17.35
CA LEU A 607 -2.78 25.69 -16.87
C LEU A 607 -3.10 26.68 -17.99
N LEU A 608 -2.33 26.63 -19.09
CA LEU A 608 -2.36 27.63 -20.16
C LEU A 608 -2.98 27.12 -21.48
N HIS A 609 -3.21 25.80 -21.61
CA HIS A 609 -3.65 25.23 -22.87
C HIS A 609 -4.93 24.43 -22.75
N ASP A 610 -5.70 24.53 -23.83
CA ASP A 610 -7.01 23.99 -24.05
C ASP A 610 -7.05 22.44 -23.89
N GLN A 611 -8.01 21.95 -23.12
CA GLN A 611 -8.33 20.53 -22.95
C GLN A 611 -9.41 20.04 -23.92
N THR A 612 -9.70 20.81 -24.97
CA THR A 612 -10.80 20.57 -25.93
C THR A 612 -10.75 19.16 -26.52
N ALA A 613 -9.55 18.64 -26.85
CA ALA A 613 -9.41 17.28 -27.35
C ALA A 613 -9.88 16.21 -26.34
N ASP A 614 -9.55 16.39 -25.06
CA ASP A 614 -9.98 15.46 -23.99
C ASP A 614 -11.50 15.61 -23.69
N GLU A 615 -12.04 16.83 -23.77
CA GLU A 615 -13.46 17.11 -23.60
C GLU A 615 -14.31 16.53 -24.73
N ILE A 616 -13.84 16.56 -25.97
CA ILE A 616 -14.49 15.95 -27.12
C ILE A 616 -14.38 14.42 -27.08
N ALA A 617 -13.20 13.88 -26.76
CA ALA A 617 -12.99 12.44 -26.72
C ALA A 617 -13.90 11.70 -25.74
N LYS A 618 -14.24 12.33 -24.61
CA LYS A 618 -15.03 11.72 -23.55
C LYS A 618 -16.47 11.35 -23.98
N PRO A 619 -17.30 12.22 -24.54
CA PRO A 619 -18.63 11.86 -25.03
C PRO A 619 -18.56 10.97 -26.28
N ILE A 620 -17.59 11.16 -27.15
CA ILE A 620 -17.38 10.33 -28.34
C ILE A 620 -17.12 8.86 -27.97
N SER A 621 -16.36 8.61 -26.91
CA SER A 621 -16.08 7.25 -26.43
C SER A 621 -17.31 6.48 -25.95
N GLN A 622 -18.44 7.15 -25.75
CA GLN A 622 -19.73 6.52 -25.39
C GLN A 622 -20.56 6.07 -26.59
N LEU A 623 -20.15 6.47 -27.80
CA LEU A 623 -20.84 6.09 -29.03
C LEU A 623 -20.37 4.72 -29.53
N PRO A 624 -21.29 3.83 -29.95
CA PRO A 624 -20.92 2.58 -30.56
C PRO A 624 -20.28 2.83 -31.94
N ARG A 625 -19.26 2.04 -32.29
CA ARG A 625 -18.56 2.10 -33.59
C ARG A 625 -17.84 3.44 -33.87
N VAL A 626 -17.58 4.23 -32.83
CA VAL A 626 -16.78 5.46 -32.93
C VAL A 626 -15.60 5.37 -31.98
N VAL A 627 -14.40 5.62 -32.51
CA VAL A 627 -13.15 5.66 -31.71
C VAL A 627 -12.59 7.06 -31.77
N ALA A 628 -12.42 7.71 -30.61
CA ALA A 628 -11.69 8.96 -30.51
C ALA A 628 -10.20 8.69 -30.27
N THR A 629 -9.34 9.19 -31.14
CA THR A 629 -7.88 9.06 -31.03
C THR A 629 -7.24 10.43 -30.92
N ILE A 630 -6.66 10.73 -29.76
CA ILE A 630 -5.89 11.96 -29.55
C ILE A 630 -4.48 11.75 -30.09
N VAL A 631 -4.06 12.60 -31.04
CA VAL A 631 -2.73 12.56 -31.65
C VAL A 631 -1.88 13.69 -31.08
N PRO A 632 -0.98 13.40 -30.10
CA PRO A 632 -0.17 14.42 -29.48
C PRO A 632 0.99 14.85 -30.39
N PHE A 633 1.20 16.16 -30.53
CA PHE A 633 2.32 16.77 -31.20
C PHE A 633 3.15 17.58 -30.21
N ASP A 634 4.42 17.25 -30.05
CA ASP A 634 5.32 17.92 -29.11
C ASP A 634 5.90 19.21 -29.74
N VAL A 635 5.36 20.34 -29.30
CA VAL A 635 5.78 21.69 -29.74
C VAL A 635 7.20 22.02 -29.26
N THR A 636 7.64 21.45 -28.13
CA THR A 636 8.97 21.74 -27.58
C THR A 636 10.09 21.25 -28.48
N ARG A 637 9.84 20.21 -29.27
CA ARG A 637 10.79 19.71 -30.28
C ARG A 637 11.02 20.68 -31.43
N VAL A 638 10.01 21.45 -31.79
CA VAL A 638 10.10 22.44 -32.87
C VAL A 638 10.84 23.65 -32.38
N LEU A 639 10.48 24.17 -31.19
CA LEU A 639 11.14 25.29 -30.56
C LEU A 639 12.64 25.04 -30.29
N ALA A 640 13.00 23.81 -29.89
CA ALA A 640 14.40 23.44 -29.66
C ALA A 640 15.23 23.31 -30.97
N ARG A 641 14.58 23.23 -32.14
CA ARG A 641 15.26 23.26 -33.44
C ARG A 641 15.53 24.66 -33.94
N ASP A 642 14.70 25.63 -33.60
CA ASP A 642 14.89 27.04 -33.98
C ASP A 642 15.99 27.74 -33.17
N ASP A 643 16.33 27.23 -31.98
CA ASP A 643 17.45 27.68 -31.15
C ASP A 643 18.83 27.10 -31.59
N ALA A 644 18.87 26.20 -32.56
CA ALA A 644 20.12 25.73 -33.14
C ALA A 644 20.56 26.72 -34.22
N PRO A 645 21.77 27.31 -34.14
CA PRO A 645 22.23 28.28 -35.15
C PRO A 645 22.21 27.65 -36.52
N THR A 646 21.55 28.32 -37.44
CA THR A 646 21.48 28.06 -38.89
C THR A 646 22.88 27.93 -39.49
N ALA A 647 23.40 26.70 -39.50
CA ALA A 647 24.61 26.36 -40.23
C ALA A 647 24.26 25.33 -41.32
N VAL A 648 23.41 25.77 -42.28
CA VAL A 648 23.28 25.10 -43.57
C VAL A 648 23.03 26.17 -44.64
N SER A 649 24.09 26.85 -45.04
CA SER A 649 24.22 27.38 -46.38
C SER A 649 25.70 27.44 -46.73
N ALA A 650 26.05 26.84 -47.83
CA ALA A 650 27.35 26.81 -48.48
C ALA A 650 28.26 25.61 -48.17
N ALA A 651 28.00 24.53 -48.91
CA ALA A 651 29.07 23.60 -49.30
C ALA A 651 28.72 23.01 -50.68
N THR A 652 28.87 23.83 -51.67
CA THR A 652 29.24 23.39 -53.03
C THR A 652 30.72 23.53 -53.13
N THR A 653 31.42 22.42 -53.54
CA THR A 653 32.76 22.33 -54.05
C THR A 653 33.95 22.73 -53.15
N SER A 654 34.61 21.73 -52.59
CA SER A 654 36.02 21.47 -52.89
C SER A 654 36.50 20.19 -52.23
N ALA A 655 37.12 19.35 -53.06
CA ALA A 655 37.91 18.22 -52.60
C ALA A 655 39.08 18.69 -51.74
N GLY A 656 39.19 18.16 -50.53
CA GLY A 656 40.29 18.50 -49.62
C GLY A 656 40.36 17.52 -48.47
N THR A 657 41.29 16.63 -48.55
CA THR A 657 41.84 15.70 -47.60
C THR A 657 41.71 16.18 -46.15
N SER A 658 41.04 15.41 -45.29
CA SER A 658 41.08 15.53 -43.83
C SER A 658 41.49 14.25 -43.17
N PRO A 659 42.28 14.28 -42.09
CA PRO A 659 42.85 13.08 -41.51
C PRO A 659 41.91 12.44 -40.51
N GLY A 660 41.70 11.17 -40.65
CA GLY A 660 41.60 10.15 -39.65
C GLY A 660 40.62 10.30 -38.51
N LEU A 661 39.34 10.08 -38.74
CA LEU A 661 38.51 9.35 -37.77
C LEU A 661 38.59 7.88 -38.16
N ARG A 662 39.31 7.10 -37.37
CA ARG A 662 39.29 5.65 -37.46
C ARG A 662 37.86 5.21 -37.25
N ARG A 663 37.21 4.83 -38.33
CA ARG A 663 36.14 3.85 -38.30
C ARG A 663 36.75 2.61 -37.68
N VAL A 664 36.18 2.16 -36.58
CA VAL A 664 36.23 0.74 -36.21
C VAL A 664 35.33 0.10 -37.27
N SER A 665 35.90 -0.13 -38.47
CA SER A 665 35.37 -1.04 -39.47
C SER A 665 35.48 -2.42 -38.87
N ASP A 666 34.30 -3.13 -38.68
CA ASP A 666 34.09 -4.07 -39.75
C ASP A 666 35.27 -5.04 -39.95
N GLU A 667 35.53 -5.82 -38.92
CA GLU A 667 35.95 -7.20 -39.10
C GLU A 667 34.77 -8.09 -38.70
N ILE A 668 33.73 -8.05 -39.50
CA ILE A 668 32.81 -9.16 -39.70
C ILE A 668 33.65 -10.17 -40.52
N PRO A 669 33.77 -11.43 -40.09
CA PRO A 669 34.37 -12.45 -40.92
C PRO A 669 33.51 -12.52 -42.21
N THR A 670 34.13 -12.24 -43.36
CA THR A 670 33.49 -12.20 -44.69
C THR A 670 33.20 -13.56 -45.26
N ASP A 671 33.44 -14.66 -44.54
CA ASP A 671 33.34 -16.02 -45.04
C ASP A 671 32.32 -16.93 -44.38
N VAL A 672 31.23 -16.33 -43.81
CA VAL A 672 30.06 -17.14 -43.49
C VAL A 672 29.21 -17.24 -44.74
N GLU A 673 29.16 -18.41 -45.36
CA GLU A 673 28.34 -18.70 -46.53
C GLU A 673 26.88 -18.34 -46.24
N ILE A 674 26.37 -17.28 -46.87
CA ILE A 674 25.00 -16.74 -46.77
C ILE A 674 23.95 -17.76 -47.27
N SER A 675 24.39 -18.93 -47.79
CA SER A 675 23.52 -19.96 -48.38
C SER A 675 22.55 -20.66 -47.40
N HIS A 676 22.68 -20.45 -46.08
CA HIS A 676 21.83 -21.10 -45.07
C HIS A 676 20.69 -20.23 -44.51
N TYR A 677 20.58 -18.96 -44.94
CA TYR A 677 19.56 -18.04 -44.46
C TYR A 677 18.56 -17.69 -45.56
N SER A 678 17.26 -17.93 -45.31
CA SER A 678 16.19 -17.41 -46.18
C SER A 678 16.01 -15.91 -45.95
N GLU A 679 15.29 -15.20 -46.82
CA GLU A 679 15.12 -13.73 -46.77
C GLU A 679 14.69 -13.14 -45.42
N ASN A 680 14.20 -13.96 -44.49
CA ASN A 680 13.74 -13.52 -43.13
C ASN A 680 14.59 -14.06 -41.97
N LEU A 681 15.59 -14.89 -42.19
CA LEU A 681 16.46 -15.45 -41.15
C LEU A 681 17.70 -14.58 -40.95
N ILE A 682 18.02 -14.31 -39.67
CA ILE A 682 19.22 -13.55 -39.29
C ILE A 682 20.18 -14.41 -38.49
N PRO A 683 21.49 -14.22 -38.61
CA PRO A 683 22.48 -14.82 -37.73
C PRO A 683 22.25 -14.45 -36.27
N ILE A 684 22.45 -15.38 -35.34
CA ILE A 684 22.23 -15.15 -33.89
C ILE A 684 23.07 -13.97 -33.39
N SER A 685 24.28 -13.78 -33.91
CA SER A 685 25.13 -12.62 -33.56
C SER A 685 24.54 -11.24 -33.91
N ARG A 686 23.57 -11.22 -34.85
CA ARG A 686 22.85 -10.00 -35.25
C ARG A 686 21.53 -9.80 -34.50
N ALA A 687 21.14 -10.74 -33.64
CA ALA A 687 19.97 -10.57 -32.76
C ALA A 687 20.22 -9.43 -31.78
N THR A 688 19.37 -8.41 -31.80
CA THR A 688 19.51 -7.22 -30.96
C THR A 688 18.37 -7.12 -29.97
N TRP A 689 18.68 -6.71 -28.76
CA TRP A 689 17.72 -6.52 -27.68
C TRP A 689 16.55 -5.61 -28.12
N ARG A 690 15.32 -6.02 -27.76
CA ARG A 690 14.06 -5.34 -28.10
C ARG A 690 13.72 -5.29 -29.60
N HIS A 691 14.36 -6.10 -30.41
CA HIS A 691 13.98 -6.31 -31.81
C HIS A 691 13.43 -7.71 -31.98
N ARG A 692 12.55 -7.87 -32.98
CA ARG A 692 12.07 -9.18 -33.37
C ARG A 692 13.15 -9.87 -34.21
N ALA A 693 13.52 -11.07 -33.79
CA ALA A 693 14.53 -11.87 -34.49
C ALA A 693 13.92 -13.19 -34.93
N HIS A 694 14.28 -13.61 -36.13
CA HIS A 694 14.00 -14.94 -36.67
C HIS A 694 15.34 -15.62 -36.88
N VAL A 695 15.66 -16.57 -35.98
CA VAL A 695 16.96 -17.21 -35.92
C VAL A 695 16.83 -18.73 -36.17
N ARG A 696 17.87 -19.32 -36.74
CA ARG A 696 18.00 -20.77 -36.92
C ARG A 696 19.23 -21.25 -36.18
N GLY A 697 19.11 -22.34 -35.46
CA GLY A 697 20.26 -22.90 -34.76
C GLY A 697 19.99 -24.30 -34.22
N LYS A 698 21.05 -24.91 -33.65
CA LYS A 698 21.03 -26.25 -33.09
C LYS A 698 20.83 -26.16 -31.59
N VAL A 699 19.96 -26.99 -31.00
CA VAL A 699 19.74 -27.09 -29.57
C VAL A 699 20.97 -27.73 -28.90
N THR A 700 21.61 -27.01 -28.02
CA THR A 700 22.79 -27.48 -27.29
C THR A 700 22.48 -27.88 -25.85
N ALA A 701 21.48 -27.27 -25.21
CA ALA A 701 21.05 -27.60 -23.88
C ALA A 701 19.55 -27.32 -23.68
N ILE A 702 18.90 -28.15 -22.88
CA ILE A 702 17.51 -27.95 -22.39
C ILE A 702 17.55 -27.99 -20.87
N ARG A 703 17.12 -26.93 -20.22
CA ARG A 703 17.07 -26.82 -18.75
C ARG A 703 15.66 -26.56 -18.28
N THR A 704 15.20 -27.33 -17.33
CA THR A 704 13.94 -27.07 -16.65
C THR A 704 14.25 -26.43 -15.29
N ALA A 705 13.80 -25.19 -15.10
CA ALA A 705 14.04 -24.50 -13.82
C ALA A 705 13.11 -25.06 -12.74
N PRO A 706 13.65 -25.54 -11.58
CA PRO A 706 12.80 -26.02 -10.49
C PRO A 706 12.05 -24.87 -9.84
N SER A 707 10.74 -24.97 -9.84
CA SER A 707 9.72 -24.41 -8.94
C SER A 707 10.00 -23.09 -8.22
N GLY A 708 9.87 -21.99 -8.89
CA GLY A 708 9.12 -20.85 -8.40
C GLY A 708 7.70 -20.94 -8.99
N SER A 709 6.77 -20.12 -8.63
CA SER A 709 5.33 -20.20 -8.93
C SER A 709 4.92 -20.40 -10.42
N ASN A 710 5.85 -20.35 -11.37
CA ASN A 710 5.62 -20.64 -12.79
C ASN A 710 6.72 -21.57 -13.34
N PRO A 711 6.40 -22.78 -13.85
CA PRO A 711 7.35 -23.64 -14.52
C PRO A 711 7.88 -22.94 -15.78
N ARG A 712 9.17 -23.10 -16.05
CA ARG A 712 9.80 -22.59 -17.28
C ARG A 712 10.82 -23.55 -17.83
N VAL A 713 10.89 -23.64 -19.16
CA VAL A 713 11.90 -24.39 -19.90
C VAL A 713 12.81 -23.39 -20.61
N GLU A 714 14.11 -23.55 -20.44
CA GLU A 714 15.14 -22.77 -21.11
C GLU A 714 15.87 -23.68 -22.08
N ILE A 715 15.99 -23.26 -23.34
CA ILE A 715 16.61 -24.00 -24.43
C ILE A 715 17.71 -23.13 -25.00
N GLU A 716 18.94 -23.59 -24.93
CA GLU A 716 20.09 -22.91 -25.55
C GLU A 716 20.19 -23.35 -27.01
N VAL A 717 20.19 -22.37 -27.91
CA VAL A 717 20.28 -22.58 -29.35
C VAL A 717 21.51 -21.86 -29.88
N TRP A 718 22.30 -22.54 -30.66
CA TRP A 718 23.52 -22.02 -31.23
C TRP A 718 23.55 -22.18 -32.76
N ASP A 719 24.04 -21.15 -33.43
CA ASP A 719 24.47 -21.21 -34.81
C ASP A 719 26.00 -21.00 -34.92
N GLU A 720 26.56 -20.89 -36.10
CA GLU A 720 27.99 -20.64 -36.31
C GLU A 720 28.45 -19.27 -35.84
N THR A 721 27.53 -18.36 -35.54
CA THR A 721 27.81 -16.96 -35.20
C THR A 721 27.62 -16.63 -33.73
N GLY A 722 26.89 -17.44 -32.95
CA GLY A 722 26.62 -17.21 -31.54
C GLY A 722 25.53 -18.08 -30.96
N GLY A 723 25.19 -17.82 -29.66
CA GLY A 723 24.16 -18.51 -28.93
C GLY A 723 23.05 -17.59 -28.44
N ILE A 724 21.81 -18.10 -28.38
CA ILE A 724 20.65 -17.40 -27.81
C ILE A 724 19.80 -18.37 -26.98
N THR A 725 19.20 -17.89 -25.92
CA THR A 725 18.33 -18.69 -25.05
C THR A 725 16.88 -18.52 -25.45
N LEU A 726 16.14 -19.59 -25.69
CA LEU A 726 14.70 -19.61 -25.84
C LEU A 726 14.05 -19.94 -24.51
N GLN A 727 13.17 -19.10 -24.00
CA GLN A 727 12.56 -19.29 -22.68
C GLN A 727 11.05 -19.45 -22.80
N PHE A 728 10.53 -20.63 -22.46
CA PHE A 728 9.10 -20.98 -22.49
C PHE A 728 8.54 -20.91 -21.06
N ILE A 729 7.79 -19.86 -20.80
CA ILE A 729 7.16 -19.61 -19.48
C ILE A 729 5.81 -20.31 -19.41
N GLY A 730 5.55 -21.02 -18.31
CA GLY A 730 4.31 -21.77 -18.10
C GLY A 730 4.33 -23.22 -18.63
N ARG A 731 5.46 -23.67 -19.18
CA ARG A 731 5.63 -25.03 -19.69
C ARG A 731 6.65 -25.80 -18.84
N ARG A 732 6.44 -27.13 -18.73
CA ARG A 732 7.37 -28.07 -18.08
C ARG A 732 8.23 -28.82 -19.09
N GLU A 733 7.76 -28.91 -20.32
CA GLU A 733 8.43 -29.52 -21.47
C GLU A 733 8.03 -28.83 -22.76
N VAL A 734 8.81 -28.92 -23.79
CA VAL A 734 8.52 -28.42 -25.15
C VAL A 734 8.54 -29.63 -26.07
N ILE A 735 7.37 -29.96 -26.60
CA ILE A 735 7.17 -31.20 -27.35
C ILE A 735 8.00 -31.20 -28.64
N GLY A 736 8.72 -32.30 -28.86
CA GLY A 736 9.49 -32.53 -30.08
C GLY A 736 10.87 -31.91 -30.13
N LEU A 737 11.31 -31.19 -29.09
CA LEU A 737 12.64 -30.64 -29.00
C LEU A 737 13.56 -31.49 -28.15
N GLU A 738 14.64 -31.96 -28.73
CA GLU A 738 15.70 -32.72 -28.07
C GLU A 738 17.06 -32.03 -28.29
N VAL A 739 18.03 -32.30 -27.42
CA VAL A 739 19.39 -31.82 -27.60
C VAL A 739 19.95 -32.38 -28.90
N GLY A 740 20.43 -31.51 -29.78
CA GLY A 740 20.88 -31.88 -31.12
C GLY A 740 19.90 -31.58 -32.24
N SER A 741 18.62 -31.28 -31.95
CA SER A 741 17.64 -30.85 -32.97
C SER A 741 17.99 -29.49 -33.50
N THR A 742 17.71 -29.25 -34.80
CA THR A 742 17.82 -27.94 -35.43
C THR A 742 16.42 -27.31 -35.43
N LEU A 743 16.29 -26.05 -35.05
CA LEU A 743 15.04 -25.32 -35.07
C LEU A 743 15.21 -23.90 -35.64
N CYS A 744 14.12 -23.37 -36.17
CA CYS A 744 13.93 -21.95 -36.41
C CYS A 744 13.05 -21.39 -35.29
N ALA A 745 13.43 -20.24 -34.72
CA ALA A 745 12.70 -19.58 -33.66
C ALA A 745 12.48 -18.10 -33.96
N GLU A 746 11.27 -17.61 -33.79
CA GLU A 746 10.93 -16.22 -34.02
C GLU A 746 10.28 -15.60 -32.79
N GLY A 747 10.75 -14.42 -32.39
CA GLY A 747 10.17 -13.67 -31.27
C GLY A 747 10.93 -12.40 -30.94
N MET A 748 10.45 -11.72 -29.90
CA MET A 748 11.08 -10.51 -29.38
C MET A 748 12.30 -10.87 -28.54
N VAL A 749 13.45 -10.32 -28.88
CA VAL A 749 14.69 -10.54 -28.12
C VAL A 749 14.67 -9.71 -26.83
N ALA A 750 14.79 -10.38 -25.72
CA ALA A 750 14.95 -9.81 -24.39
C ALA A 750 16.37 -10.08 -23.85
N GLU A 751 16.72 -9.48 -22.73
CA GLU A 751 17.95 -9.78 -22.00
C GLU A 751 17.60 -10.35 -20.62
N ASP A 752 18.09 -11.52 -20.29
CA ASP A 752 17.97 -12.15 -18.98
C ASP A 752 19.37 -12.52 -18.48
N ASN A 753 19.79 -11.94 -17.32
CA ASN A 753 21.09 -12.17 -16.68
C ASN A 753 22.32 -11.91 -17.58
N GLY A 754 22.23 -10.94 -18.50
CA GLY A 754 23.32 -10.58 -19.41
C GLY A 754 23.38 -11.46 -20.67
N ALA A 755 22.44 -12.39 -20.88
CA ALA A 755 22.32 -13.20 -22.08
C ALA A 755 21.09 -12.81 -22.90
N LEU A 756 21.20 -12.83 -24.22
CA LEU A 756 20.09 -12.61 -25.11
C LEU A 756 19.12 -13.79 -25.05
N THR A 757 17.83 -13.49 -24.89
CA THR A 757 16.79 -14.48 -24.67
C THR A 757 15.56 -14.13 -25.49
N ILE A 758 14.92 -15.11 -26.14
CA ILE A 758 13.60 -14.93 -26.78
C ILE A 758 12.54 -15.56 -25.87
N LEU A 759 11.58 -14.73 -25.44
CA LEU A 759 10.52 -15.14 -24.52
C LEU A 759 9.33 -15.70 -25.30
N ASN A 760 8.90 -16.94 -24.99
CA ASN A 760 7.79 -17.65 -25.62
C ASN A 760 7.83 -17.53 -27.15
N PRO A 761 8.93 -17.94 -27.81
CA PRO A 761 9.05 -17.85 -29.26
C PRO A 761 8.04 -18.77 -29.96
N SER A 762 7.62 -18.38 -31.16
CA SER A 762 7.15 -19.36 -32.12
C SER A 762 8.35 -20.14 -32.67
N TYR A 763 8.22 -21.45 -32.80
CA TYR A 763 9.33 -22.29 -33.31
C TYR A 763 8.84 -23.35 -34.26
N GLU A 764 9.73 -23.73 -35.15
CA GLU A 764 9.56 -24.81 -36.13
C GLU A 764 10.81 -25.71 -36.09
N ILE A 765 10.59 -27.03 -36.03
CA ILE A 765 11.69 -27.98 -36.01
C ILE A 765 12.07 -28.25 -37.49
N VAL A 766 13.34 -28.07 -37.78
CA VAL A 766 13.88 -28.36 -39.09
C VAL A 766 14.33 -29.84 -39.10
N ILE A 767 13.60 -30.68 -39.84
CA ILE A 767 13.87 -32.12 -39.95
C ILE A 767 14.98 -32.36 -40.98
#